data_4f9eb98b24ccfa5a514c2e38f5fa1afa
#
_entry.id   4f9eb98b24ccfa5a514c2e38f5fa1afa
#
_cell.length_a   1.000
_cell.length_b   1.000
_cell.length_c   1.000
_cell.angle_alpha   90.00
_cell.angle_beta   90.00
_cell.angle_gamma   90.00
#
_symmetry.space_group_name_H-M   'P 1'
#
loop_
_entity.id
_entity.type
_entity.pdbx_description
1 polymer ?
#
loop_
_entity_poly.entity_id
_entity_poly.type
_entity_poly.pdbx_seq_one_letter_code
_entity_poly.pdbx_strand_id
1 'polypeptide(L)'
;MEYLKELETLLKLKACDLRERLYIQSETAVDGGIHIGGSQSAIVPLTALYFGGQFRYNVTNPTSEEQDIFILSKGHAVAALASVYADVGYLSENDLHNSRGWNAKVKGHPGPSIPGVPTATGPLGHGIGIACGFALRQKELGEFNTYTLVGDGELQEGSCWESIMFAATRKLSNLCVIVDKNNGQSDDVKSLFMPFNNLEERFKAFGFNVYNTDADNIAEFLMCLEAFCKYPKNSKPTAIICEGYKGFGGFSSNSCKHKAAISLEEIAMERKLLEHKRSVIINSLNNMSLNAVEALSGNLGFDVHCENGVVTKISKVNTSANIKRALPRKKSLSYDEGRLPLIEKGQSIAPTDLATMFTSVFAEDQNFYTIDADLSNVSGLYTGTALTNYFHAINTGIAECNMMNMAEGLAVTGANVWVSTFGPFFNLQAFRRICISYQERMEEIESPDGWLSEGHNLDITFLSTASNIDTGVNGATHMSNDDINIFGQLAHLKVIDACCPQQFLAVAKWIAEGNRGLVYLRMLRYASPALYDHNYRFEYGKGNFQYGDENSDVVIISSGHGVLEAISAAEFLRSDGISIAVVDMPSYDSGLLKCLAESGKVIIFAEQNNGWLFNNFCQDSAQNHFKYDNRKLHQICVHDKKTGPQYIQSGTYEQLIEALGLAPKSLRERVKHIVEGGVC
;
A
#
# COMPACT_ATOMS: atom_id res chain seq x y z
N MET A 1 -16.34 -19.49 -35.07
CA MET A 1 -16.96 -20.49 -34.16
C MET A 1 -16.05 -21.72 -33.96
N GLU A 2 -15.50 -22.28 -35.02
CA GLU A 2 -14.64 -23.47 -34.92
C GLU A 2 -13.35 -23.21 -34.13
N TYR A 3 -12.62 -22.15 -34.45
CA TYR A 3 -11.42 -21.70 -33.73
C TYR A 3 -11.66 -21.47 -32.21
N LEU A 4 -12.83 -21.00 -31.80
CA LEU A 4 -13.14 -20.81 -30.39
C LEU A 4 -13.31 -22.13 -29.64
N LYS A 5 -13.75 -23.20 -30.32
CA LYS A 5 -13.95 -24.52 -29.74
C LYS A 5 -12.62 -25.24 -29.47
N GLU A 6 -11.67 -25.16 -30.43
CA GLU A 6 -10.31 -25.70 -30.22
C GLU A 6 -9.60 -24.97 -29.09
N LEU A 7 -9.64 -23.62 -29.08
CA LEU A 7 -9.05 -22.81 -28.01
C LEU A 7 -9.66 -23.16 -26.65
N GLU A 8 -10.99 -23.23 -26.54
CA GLU A 8 -11.66 -23.63 -25.29
C GLU A 8 -11.19 -24.99 -24.79
N THR A 9 -11.08 -25.97 -25.69
CA THR A 9 -10.68 -27.34 -25.34
C THR A 9 -9.23 -27.38 -24.84
N LEU A 10 -8.33 -26.67 -25.51
CA LEU A 10 -6.93 -26.53 -25.08
C LEU A 10 -6.80 -25.76 -23.76
N LEU A 11 -7.60 -24.74 -23.51
CA LEU A 11 -7.63 -24.02 -22.23
C LEU A 11 -8.18 -24.90 -21.09
N LYS A 12 -9.15 -25.79 -21.36
CA LYS A 12 -9.58 -26.79 -20.37
C LYS A 12 -8.43 -27.75 -20.03
N LEU A 13 -7.60 -28.12 -20.99
CA LEU A 13 -6.40 -28.90 -20.76
C LEU A 13 -5.38 -28.13 -19.94
N LYS A 14 -5.12 -26.87 -20.27
CA LYS A 14 -4.25 -25.98 -19.50
C LYS A 14 -4.72 -25.86 -18.05
N ALA A 15 -6.03 -25.71 -17.80
CA ALA A 15 -6.58 -25.68 -16.45
C ALA A 15 -6.30 -26.99 -15.68
N CYS A 16 -6.21 -28.14 -16.35
CA CYS A 16 -5.78 -29.37 -15.70
C CYS A 16 -4.30 -29.31 -15.28
N ASP A 17 -3.41 -28.76 -16.11
CA ASP A 17 -1.99 -28.60 -15.77
C ASP A 17 -1.79 -27.65 -14.59
N LEU A 18 -2.55 -26.58 -14.55
CA LEU A 18 -2.49 -25.63 -13.43
C LEU A 18 -2.99 -26.26 -12.12
N ARG A 19 -4.02 -27.13 -12.17
CA ARG A 19 -4.48 -27.89 -11.00
C ARG A 19 -3.47 -28.91 -10.53
N GLU A 20 -2.75 -29.56 -11.44
CA GLU A 20 -1.64 -30.45 -11.05
C GLU A 20 -0.60 -29.73 -10.19
N ARG A 21 -0.28 -28.46 -10.54
CA ARG A 21 0.62 -27.62 -9.74
C ARG A 21 0.06 -27.21 -8.38
N LEU A 22 -1.26 -27.15 -8.21
CA LEU A 22 -1.84 -26.98 -6.87
C LEU A 22 -1.55 -28.20 -5.99
N TYR A 23 -1.58 -29.39 -6.57
CA TYR A 23 -1.27 -30.61 -5.82
C TYR A 23 0.21 -30.71 -5.47
N ILE A 24 1.13 -30.29 -6.35
CA ILE A 24 2.55 -30.16 -6.04
C ILE A 24 2.74 -29.25 -4.82
N GLN A 25 2.12 -28.06 -4.81
CA GLN A 25 2.18 -27.14 -3.69
C GLN A 25 1.54 -27.71 -2.42
N SER A 26 0.50 -28.54 -2.56
CA SER A 26 -0.18 -29.18 -1.42
C SER A 26 0.67 -30.26 -0.77
N GLU A 27 1.48 -31.01 -1.55
CA GLU A 27 2.38 -32.06 -1.04
C GLU A 27 3.48 -31.51 -0.15
N THR A 28 3.97 -30.31 -0.48
CA THR A 28 5.16 -29.72 0.15
C THR A 28 4.84 -28.60 1.13
N ALA A 29 3.58 -28.13 1.16
CA ALA A 29 3.17 -27.05 2.03
C ALA A 29 3.25 -27.44 3.51
N VAL A 30 3.89 -26.55 4.29
CA VAL A 30 3.96 -26.67 5.76
C VAL A 30 2.67 -26.14 6.42
N ASP A 31 2.44 -26.51 7.69
CA ASP A 31 1.38 -25.96 8.56
C ASP A 31 -0.03 -25.83 7.97
N GLY A 32 -0.71 -26.95 7.86
CA GLY A 32 -2.14 -26.99 7.51
C GLY A 32 -2.44 -26.69 6.04
N GLY A 33 -1.46 -26.86 5.16
CA GLY A 33 -1.63 -26.86 3.71
C GLY A 33 -1.82 -25.48 3.09
N ILE A 34 -2.31 -25.48 1.86
CA ILE A 34 -2.60 -24.26 1.07
C ILE A 34 -4.08 -23.86 1.15
N HIS A 35 -4.43 -22.67 0.71
CA HIS A 35 -5.83 -22.24 0.54
C HIS A 35 -6.42 -22.87 -0.72
N ILE A 36 -6.63 -24.19 -0.66
CA ILE A 36 -6.91 -25.02 -1.85
C ILE A 36 -8.23 -24.65 -2.51
N GLY A 37 -9.33 -24.50 -1.75
CA GLY A 37 -10.63 -24.24 -2.34
C GLY A 37 -10.74 -22.91 -3.04
N GLY A 38 -10.16 -21.86 -2.45
CA GLY A 38 -10.09 -20.53 -3.09
C GLY A 38 -9.14 -20.49 -4.30
N SER A 39 -8.12 -21.37 -4.32
CA SER A 39 -7.21 -21.53 -5.46
C SER A 39 -7.86 -22.33 -6.58
N GLN A 40 -8.55 -23.43 -6.28
CA GLN A 40 -9.27 -24.25 -7.29
C GLN A 40 -10.29 -23.41 -8.06
N SER A 41 -11.12 -22.60 -7.39
CA SER A 41 -12.12 -21.76 -8.06
C SER A 41 -11.50 -20.64 -8.91
N ALA A 42 -10.27 -20.19 -8.58
CA ALA A 42 -9.56 -19.17 -9.35
C ALA A 42 -8.88 -19.68 -10.63
N ILE A 43 -8.74 -21.02 -10.81
CA ILE A 43 -8.01 -21.59 -11.95
C ILE A 43 -8.65 -21.19 -13.29
N VAL A 44 -9.98 -21.27 -13.42
CA VAL A 44 -10.65 -21.00 -14.70
C VAL A 44 -10.50 -19.51 -15.11
N PRO A 45 -10.83 -18.54 -14.25
CA PRO A 45 -10.62 -17.13 -14.57
C PRO A 45 -9.15 -16.82 -14.92
N LEU A 46 -8.20 -17.35 -14.17
CA LEU A 46 -6.78 -17.14 -14.43
C LEU A 46 -6.32 -17.80 -15.73
N THR A 47 -6.82 -19.01 -16.03
CA THR A 47 -6.51 -19.68 -17.30
C THR A 47 -7.00 -18.85 -18.47
N ALA A 48 -8.25 -18.39 -18.45
CA ALA A 48 -8.81 -17.57 -19.52
C ALA A 48 -8.07 -16.24 -19.66
N LEU A 49 -7.71 -15.60 -18.54
CA LEU A 49 -7.00 -14.32 -18.56
C LEU A 49 -5.59 -14.46 -19.17
N TYR A 50 -4.75 -15.35 -18.65
CA TYR A 50 -3.34 -15.45 -19.05
C TYR A 50 -3.10 -16.16 -20.37
N PHE A 51 -3.99 -17.08 -20.76
CA PHE A 51 -3.79 -17.92 -21.95
C PHE A 51 -4.85 -17.68 -23.04
N GLY A 52 -5.87 -16.86 -22.77
CA GLY A 52 -6.93 -16.56 -23.75
C GLY A 52 -6.56 -15.51 -24.80
N GLY A 53 -5.39 -14.90 -24.70
CA GLY A 53 -4.86 -13.95 -25.70
C GLY A 53 -5.31 -12.50 -25.56
N GLN A 54 -6.11 -12.18 -24.52
CA GLN A 54 -6.59 -10.81 -24.29
C GLN A 54 -5.73 -10.02 -23.28
N PHE A 55 -4.95 -10.68 -22.46
CA PHE A 55 -4.09 -10.09 -21.45
C PHE A 55 -2.66 -9.99 -21.97
N ARG A 56 -2.13 -8.78 -22.03
CA ARG A 56 -0.78 -8.49 -22.53
C ARG A 56 0.18 -8.38 -21.36
N TYR A 57 1.14 -9.25 -21.28
CA TYR A 57 2.16 -9.27 -20.23
C TYR A 57 3.54 -9.55 -20.80
N ASN A 58 4.58 -9.07 -20.11
CA ASN A 58 5.97 -9.25 -20.51
C ASN A 58 6.75 -9.97 -19.41
N VAL A 59 6.93 -11.27 -19.55
CA VAL A 59 7.61 -12.10 -18.55
C VAL A 59 9.07 -11.70 -18.38
N THR A 60 9.75 -11.32 -19.47
CA THR A 60 11.17 -10.95 -19.42
C THR A 60 11.41 -9.57 -18.84
N ASN A 61 10.39 -8.68 -18.86
CA ASN A 61 10.42 -7.34 -18.26
C ASN A 61 9.13 -7.05 -17.50
N PRO A 62 8.98 -7.58 -16.27
CA PRO A 62 7.76 -7.42 -15.48
C PRO A 62 7.44 -5.97 -15.08
N THR A 63 8.40 -5.05 -15.19
CA THR A 63 8.22 -3.62 -14.91
C THR A 63 7.91 -2.79 -16.15
N SER A 64 7.69 -3.42 -17.31
CA SER A 64 7.33 -2.70 -18.54
C SER A 64 6.07 -1.87 -18.35
N GLU A 65 6.09 -0.63 -18.83
CA GLU A 65 4.89 0.23 -18.86
C GLU A 65 3.95 -0.17 -20.01
N GLU A 66 4.45 -0.92 -20.99
CA GLU A 66 3.73 -1.40 -22.18
C GLU A 66 3.12 -2.78 -21.92
N GLN A 67 2.32 -2.93 -20.87
CA GLN A 67 1.61 -4.16 -20.53
C GLN A 67 0.36 -3.90 -19.70
N ASP A 68 -0.54 -4.87 -19.71
CA ASP A 68 -1.69 -4.89 -18.80
C ASP A 68 -1.23 -5.31 -17.39
N ILE A 69 -1.98 -4.90 -16.37
CA ILE A 69 -1.67 -5.22 -14.96
C ILE A 69 -2.74 -6.13 -14.38
N PHE A 70 -2.30 -7.12 -13.61
CA PHE A 70 -3.18 -8.00 -12.86
C PHE A 70 -2.92 -7.91 -11.34
N ILE A 71 -4.00 -7.74 -10.56
CA ILE A 71 -3.98 -7.74 -9.09
C ILE A 71 -4.81 -8.91 -8.58
N LEU A 72 -4.18 -9.83 -7.86
CA LEU A 72 -4.89 -10.90 -7.14
C LEU A 72 -5.38 -10.34 -5.79
N SER A 73 -6.58 -9.74 -5.76
CA SER A 73 -7.16 -9.15 -4.55
C SER A 73 -7.49 -10.21 -3.49
N LYS A 74 -8.11 -11.33 -3.90
CA LYS A 74 -8.26 -12.52 -3.04
C LYS A 74 -6.91 -13.24 -2.85
N GLY A 75 -6.00 -12.59 -2.12
CA GLY A 75 -4.60 -12.99 -1.99
C GLY A 75 -4.39 -14.44 -1.52
N HIS A 76 -5.36 -15.01 -0.79
CA HIS A 76 -5.32 -16.41 -0.37
C HIS A 76 -5.31 -17.41 -1.55
N ALA A 77 -5.70 -17.01 -2.77
CA ALA A 77 -5.59 -17.83 -3.98
C ALA A 77 -4.19 -17.78 -4.64
N VAL A 78 -3.15 -17.36 -3.90
CA VAL A 78 -1.77 -17.28 -4.39
C VAL A 78 -1.26 -18.56 -5.04
N ALA A 79 -1.68 -19.74 -4.56
CA ALA A 79 -1.26 -21.01 -5.15
C ALA A 79 -1.74 -21.18 -6.59
N ALA A 80 -2.93 -20.67 -6.94
CA ALA A 80 -3.40 -20.64 -8.32
C ALA A 80 -2.57 -19.68 -9.18
N LEU A 81 -2.28 -18.48 -8.68
CA LEU A 81 -1.41 -17.54 -9.38
C LEU A 81 0.01 -18.09 -9.58
N ALA A 82 0.58 -18.72 -8.55
CA ALA A 82 1.89 -19.36 -8.62
C ALA A 82 1.92 -20.50 -9.66
N SER A 83 0.83 -21.25 -9.77
CA SER A 83 0.68 -22.29 -10.81
C SER A 83 0.72 -21.70 -12.22
N VAL A 84 0.02 -20.57 -12.45
CA VAL A 84 0.10 -19.80 -13.71
C VAL A 84 1.51 -19.26 -13.92
N TYR A 85 2.10 -18.65 -12.90
CA TYR A 85 3.41 -18.00 -12.99
C TYR A 85 4.56 -18.99 -13.25
N ALA A 86 4.46 -20.20 -12.75
CA ALA A 86 5.37 -21.29 -13.11
C ALA A 86 5.17 -21.77 -14.57
N ASP A 87 3.95 -21.64 -15.09
CA ASP A 87 3.68 -21.99 -16.48
C ASP A 87 4.19 -20.94 -17.48
N VAL A 88 3.99 -19.65 -17.17
CA VAL A 88 4.43 -18.55 -18.05
C VAL A 88 5.91 -18.19 -17.86
N GLY A 89 6.57 -18.65 -16.79
CA GLY A 89 8.00 -18.53 -16.57
C GLY A 89 8.44 -17.47 -15.55
N TYR A 90 7.54 -16.83 -14.79
CA TYR A 90 7.91 -15.96 -13.66
C TYR A 90 8.48 -16.73 -12.47
N LEU A 91 8.06 -17.98 -12.29
CA LEU A 91 8.50 -18.90 -11.25
C LEU A 91 9.06 -20.19 -11.89
N SER A 92 9.92 -20.87 -11.17
CA SER A 92 10.35 -22.23 -11.50
C SER A 92 9.44 -23.27 -10.84
N GLU A 93 9.42 -24.52 -11.33
CA GLU A 93 8.74 -25.63 -10.65
C GLU A 93 9.30 -25.84 -9.22
N ASN A 94 10.60 -25.55 -9.01
CA ASN A 94 11.22 -25.66 -7.69
C ASN A 94 10.64 -24.65 -6.68
N ASP A 95 10.23 -23.46 -7.15
CA ASP A 95 9.57 -22.46 -6.28
C ASP A 95 8.21 -22.99 -5.77
N LEU A 96 7.51 -23.84 -6.55
CA LEU A 96 6.27 -24.48 -6.13
C LEU A 96 6.51 -25.57 -5.07
N HIS A 97 7.59 -26.34 -5.19
CA HIS A 97 7.98 -27.34 -4.20
C HIS A 97 8.40 -26.74 -2.86
N ASN A 98 8.79 -25.48 -2.82
CA ASN A 98 9.12 -24.74 -1.59
C ASN A 98 8.01 -23.79 -1.14
N SER A 99 6.78 -23.97 -1.65
CA SER A 99 5.66 -23.10 -1.32
C SER A 99 5.42 -23.03 0.19
N ARG A 100 5.32 -21.78 0.73
CA ARG A 100 5.11 -21.45 2.15
C ARG A 100 6.25 -21.90 3.10
N GLY A 101 7.38 -22.33 2.58
CA GLY A 101 8.59 -22.59 3.36
C GLY A 101 9.27 -21.31 3.85
N TRP A 102 10.27 -21.46 4.70
CA TRP A 102 11.12 -20.35 5.10
C TRP A 102 11.84 -19.76 3.87
N ASN A 103 11.82 -18.45 3.71
CA ASN A 103 12.36 -17.72 2.55
C ASN A 103 11.77 -18.15 1.18
N ALA A 104 10.59 -18.77 1.16
CA ALA A 104 9.91 -19.11 -0.08
C ALA A 104 9.47 -17.85 -0.84
N LYS A 105 9.61 -17.86 -2.18
CA LYS A 105 9.00 -16.85 -3.04
C LYS A 105 7.47 -16.91 -2.98
N VAL A 106 6.92 -18.12 -3.02
CA VAL A 106 5.47 -18.37 -2.90
C VAL A 106 5.11 -18.44 -1.42
N LYS A 107 4.72 -17.31 -0.85
CA LYS A 107 4.29 -17.15 0.54
C LYS A 107 2.81 -17.56 0.70
N GLY A 108 2.20 -17.30 1.86
CA GLY A 108 0.77 -17.55 2.10
C GLY A 108 -0.17 -16.63 1.29
N HIS A 109 0.34 -15.49 0.86
CA HIS A 109 -0.32 -14.47 0.02
C HIS A 109 0.71 -13.88 -0.94
N PRO A 110 0.30 -13.35 -2.10
CA PRO A 110 1.24 -12.81 -3.07
C PRO A 110 1.85 -11.48 -2.60
N GLY A 111 3.06 -11.23 -3.03
CA GLY A 111 3.78 -9.99 -2.81
C GLY A 111 4.92 -9.81 -3.82
N PRO A 112 5.61 -8.67 -3.80
CA PRO A 112 6.69 -8.34 -4.73
C PRO A 112 7.89 -9.28 -4.76
N SER A 113 8.00 -10.21 -3.81
CA SER A 113 8.96 -11.33 -3.86
C SER A 113 8.73 -12.28 -5.05
N ILE A 114 7.55 -12.21 -5.68
CA ILE A 114 7.24 -12.94 -6.91
C ILE A 114 7.34 -11.95 -8.08
N PRO A 115 8.23 -12.16 -9.06
CA PRO A 115 8.31 -11.29 -10.24
C PRO A 115 6.95 -11.15 -10.93
N GLY A 116 6.60 -9.91 -11.31
CA GLY A 116 5.30 -9.62 -11.92
C GLY A 116 4.14 -9.44 -10.94
N VAL A 117 4.34 -9.65 -9.63
CA VAL A 117 3.38 -9.26 -8.60
C VAL A 117 3.71 -7.85 -8.11
N PRO A 118 2.85 -6.86 -8.39
CA PRO A 118 3.21 -5.47 -8.13
C PRO A 118 3.11 -5.06 -6.66
N THR A 119 2.27 -5.73 -5.86
CA THR A 119 1.95 -5.35 -4.49
C THR A 119 1.57 -6.54 -3.62
N ALA A 120 1.68 -6.40 -2.31
CA ALA A 120 1.24 -7.42 -1.35
C ALA A 120 -0.29 -7.34 -1.14
N THR A 121 -0.99 -8.48 -1.27
CA THR A 121 -2.44 -8.61 -1.04
C THR A 121 -2.72 -9.75 -0.07
N GLY A 122 -2.72 -9.47 1.23
CA GLY A 122 -3.09 -10.43 2.28
C GLY A 122 -4.45 -10.07 2.89
N PRO A 123 -4.59 -8.88 3.47
CA PRO A 123 -5.88 -8.36 3.90
C PRO A 123 -6.82 -8.21 2.71
N LEU A 124 -8.08 -8.59 2.89
CA LEU A 124 -9.11 -8.48 1.85
C LEU A 124 -9.60 -7.02 1.68
N GLY A 125 -10.20 -6.72 0.53
CA GLY A 125 -10.83 -5.44 0.24
C GLY A 125 -9.92 -4.34 -0.30
N HIS A 126 -8.64 -4.61 -0.55
CA HIS A 126 -7.69 -3.57 -0.99
C HIS A 126 -7.41 -3.58 -2.49
N GLY A 127 -7.51 -4.73 -3.16
CA GLY A 127 -7.03 -4.90 -4.53
C GLY A 127 -7.76 -4.05 -5.57
N ILE A 128 -9.06 -3.78 -5.40
CA ILE A 128 -9.82 -2.90 -6.33
C ILE A 128 -9.28 -1.48 -6.28
N GLY A 129 -9.01 -0.94 -5.07
CA GLY A 129 -8.45 0.40 -4.92
C GLY A 129 -7.04 0.51 -5.51
N ILE A 130 -6.19 -0.50 -5.30
CA ILE A 130 -4.86 -0.58 -5.93
C ILE A 130 -5.01 -0.60 -7.46
N ALA A 131 -5.93 -1.40 -7.97
CA ALA A 131 -6.22 -1.48 -9.41
C ALA A 131 -6.74 -0.15 -9.98
N CYS A 132 -7.49 0.66 -9.20
CA CYS A 132 -7.88 2.01 -9.59
C CYS A 132 -6.67 2.92 -9.81
N GLY A 133 -5.66 2.85 -8.93
CA GLY A 133 -4.40 3.60 -9.09
C GLY A 133 -3.67 3.24 -10.39
N PHE A 134 -3.52 1.95 -10.67
CA PHE A 134 -2.94 1.48 -11.93
C PHE A 134 -3.77 1.90 -13.15
N ALA A 135 -5.08 1.75 -13.09
CA ALA A 135 -5.97 2.09 -14.21
C ALA A 135 -5.91 3.59 -14.56
N LEU A 136 -5.77 4.47 -13.55
CA LEU A 136 -5.56 5.90 -13.78
C LEU A 136 -4.27 6.13 -14.56
N ARG A 137 -3.15 5.57 -14.10
CA ARG A 137 -1.86 5.75 -14.77
C ARG A 137 -1.83 5.15 -16.17
N GLN A 138 -2.34 3.95 -16.34
CA GLN A 138 -2.39 3.29 -17.64
C GLN A 138 -3.27 4.01 -18.66
N LYS A 139 -4.32 4.69 -18.20
CA LYS A 139 -5.15 5.53 -19.05
C LYS A 139 -4.37 6.71 -19.64
N GLU A 140 -3.37 7.21 -18.93
CA GLU A 140 -2.47 8.28 -19.40
C GLU A 140 -1.36 7.75 -20.32
N LEU A 141 -0.79 6.59 -19.99
CA LEU A 141 0.30 5.98 -20.75
C LEU A 141 -0.14 5.37 -22.09
N GLY A 142 -1.43 5.06 -22.25
CA GLY A 142 -1.93 4.50 -23.50
C GLY A 142 -3.10 3.54 -23.36
N GLU A 143 -3.08 2.43 -24.12
CA GLU A 143 -4.21 1.51 -24.27
C GLU A 143 -4.05 0.23 -23.43
N PHE A 144 -3.52 0.32 -22.22
CA PHE A 144 -3.35 -0.83 -21.34
C PHE A 144 -4.48 -0.94 -20.33
N ASN A 145 -4.76 -2.17 -19.93
CA ASN A 145 -5.86 -2.50 -19.03
C ASN A 145 -5.35 -2.94 -17.66
N THR A 146 -6.19 -2.76 -16.66
CA THR A 146 -5.97 -3.28 -15.31
C THR A 146 -7.06 -4.27 -14.97
N TYR A 147 -6.65 -5.45 -14.49
CA TYR A 147 -7.54 -6.51 -14.06
C TYR A 147 -7.34 -6.80 -12.57
N THR A 148 -8.41 -7.09 -11.86
CA THR A 148 -8.33 -7.57 -10.48
C THR A 148 -9.28 -8.73 -10.26
N LEU A 149 -8.81 -9.78 -9.56
CA LEU A 149 -9.63 -10.93 -9.17
C LEU A 149 -9.97 -10.83 -7.69
N VAL A 150 -11.26 -10.68 -7.39
CA VAL A 150 -11.80 -10.56 -6.03
C VAL A 150 -12.70 -11.74 -5.70
N GLY A 151 -12.88 -12.04 -4.41
CA GLY A 151 -13.88 -13.00 -3.95
C GLY A 151 -15.21 -12.33 -3.65
N ASP A 152 -16.31 -13.06 -3.77
CA ASP A 152 -17.64 -12.60 -3.36
C ASP A 152 -17.72 -12.31 -1.85
N GLY A 153 -17.10 -13.15 -1.01
CA GLY A 153 -16.96 -12.88 0.42
C GLY A 153 -16.11 -11.63 0.70
N GLU A 154 -15.10 -11.36 -0.11
CA GLU A 154 -14.28 -10.15 -0.01
C GLU A 154 -15.08 -8.87 -0.27
N LEU A 155 -16.10 -8.91 -1.10
CA LEU A 155 -16.99 -7.77 -1.34
C LEU A 155 -17.80 -7.35 -0.11
N GLN A 156 -17.76 -8.08 1.00
CA GLN A 156 -18.29 -7.63 2.29
C GLN A 156 -17.46 -6.48 2.89
N GLU A 157 -16.21 -6.30 2.47
CA GLU A 157 -15.38 -5.17 2.87
C GLU A 157 -15.90 -3.85 2.29
N GLY A 158 -16.08 -2.83 3.16
CA GLY A 158 -16.55 -1.50 2.74
C GLY A 158 -15.62 -0.82 1.73
N SER A 159 -14.31 -1.04 1.86
CA SER A 159 -13.27 -0.51 0.96
C SER A 159 -13.42 -0.97 -0.50
N CYS A 160 -14.01 -2.14 -0.76
CA CYS A 160 -14.37 -2.56 -2.10
C CYS A 160 -15.36 -1.57 -2.74
N TRP A 161 -16.39 -1.16 -1.98
CA TRP A 161 -17.44 -0.27 -2.48
C TRP A 161 -16.97 1.17 -2.62
N GLU A 162 -16.10 1.65 -1.74
CA GLU A 162 -15.37 2.91 -1.93
C GLU A 162 -14.69 2.94 -3.31
N SER A 163 -13.94 1.88 -3.61
CA SER A 163 -13.18 1.75 -4.86
C SER A 163 -14.08 1.61 -6.09
N ILE A 164 -15.18 0.86 -5.97
CA ILE A 164 -16.18 0.67 -7.04
C ILE A 164 -16.87 2.00 -7.38
N MET A 165 -17.30 2.78 -6.36
CA MET A 165 -17.87 4.11 -6.54
C MET A 165 -16.89 5.04 -7.26
N PHE A 166 -15.64 5.04 -6.83
CA PHE A 166 -14.59 5.87 -7.44
C PHE A 166 -14.34 5.47 -8.89
N ALA A 167 -14.16 4.18 -9.18
CA ALA A 167 -13.92 3.68 -10.52
C ALA A 167 -15.01 4.08 -11.51
N ALA A 168 -16.27 3.97 -11.09
CA ALA A 168 -17.42 4.39 -11.91
C ALA A 168 -17.45 5.91 -12.12
N THR A 169 -17.25 6.70 -11.06
CA THR A 169 -17.24 8.17 -11.12
C THR A 169 -16.14 8.69 -12.05
N ARG A 170 -14.94 8.10 -11.97
CA ARG A 170 -13.79 8.47 -12.81
C ARG A 170 -13.80 7.79 -14.18
N LYS A 171 -14.83 6.99 -14.47
CA LYS A 171 -15.00 6.27 -15.74
C LYS A 171 -13.75 5.50 -16.14
N LEU A 172 -13.24 4.66 -15.24
CA LEU A 172 -12.06 3.84 -15.48
C LEU A 172 -12.41 2.68 -16.42
N SER A 173 -12.62 3.00 -17.70
CA SER A 173 -13.04 2.05 -18.72
C SER A 173 -12.00 0.97 -19.04
N ASN A 174 -10.77 1.15 -18.57
CA ASN A 174 -9.68 0.19 -18.65
C ASN A 174 -9.53 -0.66 -17.37
N LEU A 175 -10.50 -0.61 -16.44
CA LEU A 175 -10.56 -1.45 -15.25
C LEU A 175 -11.58 -2.58 -15.43
N CYS A 176 -11.12 -3.82 -15.22
CA CYS A 176 -11.93 -5.03 -15.16
C CYS A 176 -11.86 -5.68 -13.77
N VAL A 177 -12.98 -5.73 -13.07
CA VAL A 177 -13.14 -6.44 -11.79
C VAL A 177 -13.72 -7.82 -12.07
N ILE A 178 -12.93 -8.88 -11.87
CA ILE A 178 -13.36 -10.26 -12.00
C ILE A 178 -13.79 -10.74 -10.62
N VAL A 179 -15.02 -11.19 -10.47
CA VAL A 179 -15.55 -11.70 -9.21
C VAL A 179 -15.63 -13.22 -9.25
N ASP A 180 -14.83 -13.88 -8.43
CA ASP A 180 -14.99 -15.33 -8.15
C ASP A 180 -16.16 -15.50 -7.18
N LYS A 181 -17.36 -15.66 -7.74
CA LYS A 181 -18.61 -15.90 -7.00
C LYS A 181 -18.73 -17.36 -6.63
N ASN A 182 -17.93 -17.79 -5.68
CA ASN A 182 -17.90 -19.19 -5.24
C ASN A 182 -18.81 -19.47 -4.03
N ASN A 183 -19.51 -18.47 -3.51
CA ASN A 183 -20.47 -18.54 -2.41
C ASN A 183 -19.93 -19.12 -1.11
N GLY A 184 -18.60 -19.14 -0.88
CA GLY A 184 -17.98 -19.75 0.29
C GLY A 184 -17.00 -18.84 1.02
N GLN A 185 -16.97 -18.90 2.33
CA GLN A 185 -16.04 -18.19 3.21
C GLN A 185 -15.14 -19.15 3.99
N SER A 186 -14.28 -18.62 4.89
CA SER A 186 -13.42 -19.47 5.72
C SER A 186 -14.20 -20.26 6.78
N ASP A 187 -15.24 -19.67 7.35
CA ASP A 187 -16.06 -20.27 8.41
C ASP A 187 -17.12 -21.21 7.82
N ASP A 188 -17.69 -20.86 6.66
CA ASP A 188 -18.57 -21.75 5.91
C ASP A 188 -18.18 -21.79 4.43
N VAL A 189 -17.75 -22.94 3.97
CA VAL A 189 -17.32 -23.14 2.58
C VAL A 189 -18.47 -23.38 1.61
N LYS A 190 -19.70 -23.47 2.09
CA LYS A 190 -20.90 -23.74 1.29
C LYS A 190 -21.79 -22.53 1.12
N SER A 191 -21.63 -21.50 1.95
CA SER A 191 -22.43 -20.29 1.93
C SER A 191 -21.67 -19.08 2.44
N LEU A 192 -22.20 -17.88 2.16
CA LEU A 192 -21.77 -16.65 2.78
C LEU A 192 -22.65 -16.34 3.99
N PHE A 193 -22.05 -15.86 5.09
CA PHE A 193 -22.81 -15.35 6.24
C PHE A 193 -23.60 -14.11 5.92
N MET A 194 -23.09 -13.26 5.00
CA MET A 194 -23.78 -12.08 4.48
C MET A 194 -23.83 -12.18 2.93
N PRO A 195 -24.75 -12.98 2.37
CA PRO A 195 -24.82 -13.16 0.93
C PRO A 195 -25.26 -11.88 0.23
N PHE A 196 -24.62 -11.58 -0.89
CA PHE A 196 -25.08 -10.52 -1.80
C PHE A 196 -26.14 -11.09 -2.75
N ASN A 197 -27.39 -10.83 -2.46
CA ASN A 197 -28.44 -11.00 -3.47
C ASN A 197 -28.25 -9.92 -4.53
N ASN A 198 -28.44 -10.28 -5.81
CA ASN A 198 -28.41 -9.35 -6.94
C ASN A 198 -27.07 -8.59 -7.08
N LEU A 199 -25.94 -9.30 -7.02
CA LEU A 199 -24.61 -8.71 -7.15
C LEU A 199 -24.44 -7.98 -8.49
N GLU A 200 -24.98 -8.51 -9.58
CA GLU A 200 -25.03 -7.89 -10.90
C GLU A 200 -25.71 -6.52 -10.86
N GLU A 201 -26.88 -6.43 -10.23
CA GLU A 201 -27.63 -5.19 -10.11
C GLU A 201 -26.88 -4.13 -9.29
N ARG A 202 -26.12 -4.56 -8.27
CA ARG A 202 -25.29 -3.66 -7.46
C ARG A 202 -24.19 -3.02 -8.31
N PHE A 203 -23.43 -3.81 -9.07
CA PHE A 203 -22.41 -3.26 -9.96
C PHE A 203 -23.03 -2.35 -11.05
N LYS A 204 -24.17 -2.73 -11.62
CA LYS A 204 -24.90 -1.89 -12.58
C LYS A 204 -25.36 -0.57 -11.97
N ALA A 205 -25.86 -0.59 -10.73
CA ALA A 205 -26.28 0.61 -10.00
C ALA A 205 -25.13 1.59 -9.75
N PHE A 206 -23.90 1.10 -9.53
CA PHE A 206 -22.71 1.93 -9.47
C PHE A 206 -22.21 2.41 -10.83
N GLY A 207 -22.73 1.90 -11.93
CA GLY A 207 -22.39 2.34 -13.28
C GLY A 207 -21.40 1.47 -14.04
N PHE A 208 -21.20 0.23 -13.64
CA PHE A 208 -20.37 -0.74 -14.34
C PHE A 208 -21.11 -1.38 -15.53
N ASN A 209 -20.35 -1.81 -16.54
CA ASN A 209 -20.78 -2.89 -17.43
C ASN A 209 -20.65 -4.20 -16.67
N VAL A 210 -21.63 -5.09 -16.78
CA VAL A 210 -21.61 -6.35 -16.03
C VAL A 210 -21.87 -7.50 -16.98
N TYR A 211 -21.01 -8.52 -16.89
CA TYR A 211 -21.13 -9.80 -17.57
C TYR A 211 -21.16 -10.91 -16.53
N ASN A 212 -21.99 -11.93 -16.78
CA ASN A 212 -22.02 -13.13 -15.96
C ASN A 212 -21.50 -14.30 -16.79
N THR A 213 -20.82 -15.24 -16.13
CA THR A 213 -20.34 -16.49 -16.74
C THR A 213 -20.30 -17.57 -15.68
N ASP A 214 -20.46 -18.83 -16.08
CA ASP A 214 -20.30 -19.96 -15.20
C ASP A 214 -18.82 -20.38 -15.12
N ALA A 215 -18.41 -20.89 -13.95
CA ALA A 215 -17.04 -21.28 -13.67
C ALA A 215 -16.52 -22.44 -14.55
N ASP A 216 -17.39 -23.19 -15.22
CA ASP A 216 -17.02 -24.26 -16.17
C ASP A 216 -17.03 -23.81 -17.63
N ASN A 217 -17.48 -22.58 -17.92
CA ASN A 217 -17.65 -22.06 -19.28
C ASN A 217 -16.50 -21.10 -19.65
N ILE A 218 -15.33 -21.66 -19.97
CA ILE A 218 -14.17 -20.86 -20.40
C ILE A 218 -14.48 -20.03 -21.66
N ALA A 219 -15.26 -20.56 -22.60
CA ALA A 219 -15.60 -19.87 -23.84
C ALA A 219 -16.40 -18.58 -23.57
N GLU A 220 -17.39 -18.66 -22.68
CA GLU A 220 -18.18 -17.49 -22.29
C GLU A 220 -17.32 -16.45 -21.55
N PHE A 221 -16.41 -16.92 -20.68
CA PHE A 221 -15.47 -16.03 -20.00
C PHE A 221 -14.56 -15.29 -21.00
N LEU A 222 -14.06 -15.97 -22.02
CA LEU A 222 -13.28 -15.35 -23.11
C LEU A 222 -14.09 -14.30 -23.86
N MET A 223 -15.37 -14.55 -24.15
CA MET A 223 -16.26 -13.57 -24.79
C MET A 223 -16.47 -12.34 -23.88
N CYS A 224 -16.57 -12.52 -22.57
CA CYS A 224 -16.65 -11.40 -21.63
C CYS A 224 -15.37 -10.57 -21.62
N LEU A 225 -14.19 -11.19 -21.63
CA LEU A 225 -12.89 -10.49 -21.73
C LEU A 225 -12.77 -9.75 -23.08
N GLU A 226 -13.16 -10.38 -24.18
CA GLU A 226 -13.16 -9.75 -25.49
C GLU A 226 -14.09 -8.54 -25.55
N ALA A 227 -15.30 -8.66 -24.96
CA ALA A 227 -16.24 -7.56 -24.85
C ALA A 227 -15.65 -6.39 -24.06
N PHE A 228 -14.98 -6.65 -22.93
CA PHE A 228 -14.27 -5.62 -22.17
C PHE A 228 -13.19 -4.92 -23.00
N CYS A 229 -12.36 -5.67 -23.73
CA CYS A 229 -11.28 -5.11 -24.55
C CYS A 229 -11.81 -4.26 -25.74
N LYS A 230 -12.99 -4.55 -26.26
CA LYS A 230 -13.62 -3.83 -27.39
C LYS A 230 -14.36 -2.57 -26.99
N TYR A 231 -14.66 -2.36 -25.70
CA TYR A 231 -15.36 -1.16 -25.26
C TYR A 231 -14.53 0.11 -25.50
N PRO A 232 -15.19 1.24 -25.87
CA PRO A 232 -14.51 2.53 -25.94
C PRO A 232 -13.88 2.92 -24.59
N LYS A 233 -12.67 3.46 -24.62
CA LYS A 233 -11.92 3.86 -23.39
C LYS A 233 -12.59 4.98 -22.57
N ASN A 234 -13.58 5.67 -23.10
CA ASN A 234 -14.39 6.68 -22.40
C ASN A 234 -15.69 6.12 -21.80
N SER A 235 -15.87 4.83 -21.87
CA SER A 235 -17.05 4.12 -21.37
C SER A 235 -16.92 3.77 -19.88
N LYS A 236 -17.68 2.80 -19.39
CA LYS A 236 -17.77 2.41 -17.97
C LYS A 236 -16.71 1.36 -17.63
N PRO A 237 -16.27 1.25 -16.34
CA PRO A 237 -15.53 0.08 -15.89
C PRO A 237 -16.38 -1.19 -16.03
N THR A 238 -15.72 -2.35 -16.00
CA THR A 238 -16.40 -3.64 -16.23
C THR A 238 -16.27 -4.55 -15.02
N ALA A 239 -17.33 -5.28 -14.70
CA ALA A 239 -17.32 -6.41 -13.78
C ALA A 239 -17.67 -7.69 -14.54
N ILE A 240 -16.90 -8.76 -14.35
CA ILE A 240 -17.18 -10.11 -14.84
C ILE A 240 -17.43 -11.00 -13.62
N ILE A 241 -18.66 -11.47 -13.45
CA ILE A 241 -19.07 -12.32 -12.33
C ILE A 241 -19.00 -13.77 -12.79
N CYS A 242 -18.02 -14.53 -12.24
CA CYS A 242 -17.81 -15.94 -12.52
C CYS A 242 -18.50 -16.78 -11.43
N GLU A 243 -19.63 -17.37 -11.75
CA GLU A 243 -20.47 -18.11 -10.81
C GLU A 243 -20.06 -19.58 -10.71
N GLY A 244 -19.81 -20.04 -9.49
CA GLY A 244 -19.41 -21.41 -9.23
C GLY A 244 -19.55 -21.77 -7.75
N TYR A 245 -18.74 -22.70 -7.30
CA TYR A 245 -18.63 -23.06 -5.89
C TYR A 245 -17.17 -23.13 -5.44
N LYS A 246 -16.94 -22.94 -4.16
CA LYS A 246 -15.59 -23.00 -3.57
C LYS A 246 -14.99 -24.37 -3.77
N GLY A 247 -13.79 -24.41 -4.37
CA GLY A 247 -13.11 -25.66 -4.73
C GLY A 247 -13.52 -26.24 -6.08
N PHE A 248 -14.20 -25.45 -6.93
CA PHE A 248 -14.59 -25.87 -8.28
C PHE A 248 -13.42 -26.47 -9.06
N GLY A 249 -13.57 -27.72 -9.47
CA GLY A 249 -12.56 -28.47 -10.24
C GLY A 249 -11.66 -29.39 -9.40
N GLY A 250 -11.75 -29.35 -8.06
CA GLY A 250 -11.27 -30.38 -7.17
C GLY A 250 -12.33 -31.49 -7.00
N PHE A 251 -11.90 -32.67 -6.60
CA PHE A 251 -12.78 -33.88 -6.52
C PHE A 251 -13.05 -34.34 -5.09
N SER A 252 -12.14 -34.01 -4.14
CA SER A 252 -12.33 -34.38 -2.73
C SER A 252 -13.00 -33.29 -1.91
N SER A 253 -13.57 -33.64 -0.77
CA SER A 253 -14.14 -32.69 0.17
C SER A 253 -13.08 -31.73 0.74
N ASN A 254 -11.83 -32.19 0.86
CA ASN A 254 -10.71 -31.34 1.33
C ASN A 254 -10.31 -30.30 0.29
N SER A 255 -10.39 -30.62 -1.00
CA SER A 255 -10.16 -29.66 -2.09
C SER A 255 -11.17 -28.52 -2.12
N CYS A 256 -12.33 -28.67 -1.48
CA CYS A 256 -13.36 -27.64 -1.35
C CYS A 256 -13.23 -26.79 -0.08
N LYS A 257 -12.36 -27.14 0.87
CA LYS A 257 -12.15 -26.36 2.09
C LYS A 257 -11.42 -25.03 1.80
N HIS A 258 -11.64 -24.04 2.64
CA HIS A 258 -10.94 -22.76 2.50
C HIS A 258 -9.43 -22.95 2.56
N LYS A 259 -8.94 -23.63 3.58
CA LYS A 259 -7.54 -24.05 3.76
C LYS A 259 -7.52 -25.51 4.23
N ALA A 260 -6.69 -26.36 3.63
CA ALA A 260 -6.54 -27.74 4.04
C ALA A 260 -5.13 -28.27 3.77
N ALA A 261 -4.63 -29.10 4.68
CA ALA A 261 -3.62 -30.09 4.38
C ALA A 261 -4.34 -31.27 3.75
N ILE A 262 -3.95 -31.64 2.54
CA ILE A 262 -4.49 -32.78 1.81
C ILE A 262 -3.49 -33.93 1.96
N SER A 263 -3.97 -35.12 2.33
CA SER A 263 -3.09 -36.29 2.46
C SER A 263 -2.50 -36.71 1.12
N LEU A 264 -1.34 -37.35 1.13
CA LEU A 264 -0.73 -37.91 -0.09
C LEU A 264 -1.64 -38.91 -0.82
N GLU A 265 -2.46 -39.66 -0.07
CA GLU A 265 -3.45 -40.60 -0.63
C GLU A 265 -4.56 -39.85 -1.37
N GLU A 266 -5.07 -38.75 -0.77
CA GLU A 266 -6.08 -37.92 -1.41
C GLU A 266 -5.49 -37.21 -2.65
N ILE A 267 -4.25 -36.70 -2.58
CA ILE A 267 -3.58 -36.11 -3.74
C ILE A 267 -3.42 -37.13 -4.87
N ALA A 268 -3.03 -38.33 -4.56
CA ALA A 268 -2.93 -39.41 -5.57
C ALA A 268 -4.29 -39.72 -6.22
N MET A 269 -5.39 -39.71 -5.44
CA MET A 269 -6.74 -39.85 -5.96
C MET A 269 -7.12 -38.66 -6.87
N GLU A 270 -6.88 -37.42 -6.42
CA GLU A 270 -7.15 -36.18 -7.19
C GLU A 270 -6.41 -36.23 -8.54
N ARG A 271 -5.12 -36.59 -8.53
CA ARG A 271 -4.31 -36.74 -9.75
C ARG A 271 -4.87 -37.78 -10.71
N LYS A 272 -5.29 -38.92 -10.20
CA LYS A 272 -5.90 -39.99 -11.03
C LYS A 272 -7.18 -39.51 -11.73
N LEU A 273 -8.04 -38.79 -11.02
CA LEU A 273 -9.26 -38.23 -11.59
C LEU A 273 -8.96 -37.10 -12.59
N LEU A 274 -7.96 -36.26 -12.28
CA LEU A 274 -7.49 -35.20 -13.17
C LEU A 274 -6.93 -35.78 -14.47
N GLU A 275 -6.12 -36.86 -14.41
CA GLU A 275 -5.57 -37.52 -15.58
C GLU A 275 -6.67 -38.19 -16.43
N HIS A 276 -7.70 -38.77 -15.80
CA HIS A 276 -8.86 -39.22 -16.53
C HIS A 276 -9.54 -38.09 -17.30
N LYS A 277 -9.74 -36.94 -16.63
CA LYS A 277 -10.30 -35.73 -17.28
C LYS A 277 -9.44 -35.25 -18.44
N ARG A 278 -8.09 -35.24 -18.27
CA ARG A 278 -7.15 -34.89 -19.35
C ARG A 278 -7.34 -35.81 -20.56
N SER A 279 -7.39 -37.11 -20.34
CA SER A 279 -7.56 -38.12 -21.41
C SER A 279 -8.86 -37.89 -22.17
N VAL A 280 -9.96 -37.59 -21.50
CA VAL A 280 -11.25 -37.25 -22.14
C VAL A 280 -11.12 -35.98 -23.02
N ILE A 281 -10.45 -34.93 -22.51
CA ILE A 281 -10.23 -33.69 -23.26
C ILE A 281 -9.35 -33.94 -24.49
N ILE A 282 -8.23 -34.68 -24.35
CA ILE A 282 -7.33 -35.02 -25.47
C ILE A 282 -8.08 -35.82 -26.54
N ASN A 283 -8.89 -36.81 -26.14
CA ASN A 283 -9.70 -37.58 -27.09
C ASN A 283 -10.71 -36.69 -27.85
N SER A 284 -11.23 -35.65 -27.22
CA SER A 284 -12.14 -34.72 -27.91
C SER A 284 -11.48 -33.86 -28.98
N LEU A 285 -10.15 -33.62 -28.88
CA LEU A 285 -9.37 -32.90 -29.89
C LEU A 285 -9.31 -33.68 -31.21
N ASN A 286 -9.42 -35.00 -31.19
CA ASN A 286 -9.43 -35.82 -32.41
C ASN A 286 -10.65 -35.59 -33.33
N ASN A 287 -11.67 -34.86 -32.84
CA ASN A 287 -12.84 -34.46 -33.63
C ASN A 287 -12.70 -33.02 -34.15
N MET A 288 -11.51 -32.42 -34.04
CA MET A 288 -11.24 -31.03 -34.39
C MET A 288 -10.19 -30.95 -35.50
N SER A 289 -9.99 -29.75 -36.06
CA SER A 289 -8.96 -29.52 -37.07
C SER A 289 -7.57 -29.64 -36.45
N LEU A 290 -6.79 -30.64 -36.88
CA LEU A 290 -5.44 -30.89 -36.40
C LEU A 290 -4.54 -29.66 -36.58
N ASN A 291 -4.60 -29.00 -37.74
CA ASN A 291 -3.82 -27.79 -38.04
C ASN A 291 -4.15 -26.65 -37.05
N ALA A 292 -5.43 -26.49 -36.65
CA ALA A 292 -5.83 -25.49 -35.69
C ALA A 292 -5.35 -25.86 -34.28
N VAL A 293 -5.42 -27.12 -33.89
CA VAL A 293 -4.90 -27.64 -32.61
C VAL A 293 -3.39 -27.41 -32.50
N GLU A 294 -2.61 -27.75 -33.54
CA GLU A 294 -1.15 -27.55 -33.56
C GLU A 294 -0.79 -26.06 -33.49
N ALA A 295 -1.44 -25.20 -34.27
CA ALA A 295 -1.19 -23.76 -34.28
C ALA A 295 -1.47 -23.11 -32.92
N LEU A 296 -2.55 -23.49 -32.25
CA LEU A 296 -2.94 -22.97 -30.93
C LEU A 296 -2.08 -23.55 -29.82
N SER A 297 -1.68 -24.81 -29.90
CA SER A 297 -0.92 -25.49 -28.88
C SER A 297 0.42 -24.84 -28.61
N GLY A 298 1.15 -24.42 -29.67
CA GLY A 298 2.42 -23.70 -29.52
C GLY A 298 2.28 -22.40 -28.70
N ASN A 299 1.24 -21.63 -28.94
CA ASN A 299 0.96 -20.40 -28.19
C ASN A 299 0.61 -20.66 -26.70
N LEU A 300 0.12 -21.85 -26.40
CA LEU A 300 -0.26 -22.27 -25.06
C LEU A 300 0.87 -23.04 -24.34
N GLY A 301 2.05 -23.16 -24.95
CA GLY A 301 3.16 -23.91 -24.39
C GLY A 301 2.92 -25.42 -24.34
N PHE A 302 2.29 -25.96 -25.40
CA PHE A 302 2.08 -27.39 -25.58
C PHE A 302 2.82 -27.93 -26.80
N ASP A 303 3.39 -29.14 -26.64
CA ASP A 303 3.79 -30.01 -27.72
C ASP A 303 2.70 -31.06 -27.98
N VAL A 304 2.28 -31.16 -29.25
CA VAL A 304 1.26 -32.11 -29.71
C VAL A 304 1.94 -33.30 -30.38
N HIS A 305 1.71 -34.48 -29.85
CA HIS A 305 2.18 -35.70 -30.44
C HIS A 305 1.02 -36.39 -31.18
N CYS A 306 1.22 -36.62 -32.47
CA CYS A 306 0.21 -37.24 -33.34
C CYS A 306 0.74 -38.52 -33.94
N GLU A 307 -0.09 -39.58 -33.96
CA GLU A 307 0.16 -40.82 -34.68
C GLU A 307 -1.00 -41.11 -35.62
N ASN A 308 -0.72 -41.27 -36.90
CA ASN A 308 -1.69 -41.48 -37.96
C ASN A 308 -2.82 -40.42 -38.02
N GLY A 309 -2.49 -39.17 -37.74
CA GLY A 309 -3.46 -38.05 -37.74
C GLY A 309 -4.34 -37.99 -36.49
N VAL A 310 -4.04 -38.73 -35.48
CA VAL A 310 -4.75 -38.77 -34.17
C VAL A 310 -3.83 -38.16 -33.11
N VAL A 311 -4.32 -37.23 -32.30
CA VAL A 311 -3.60 -36.66 -31.15
C VAL A 311 -3.53 -37.75 -30.08
N THR A 312 -2.31 -38.28 -29.85
CA THR A 312 -2.09 -39.38 -28.88
C THR A 312 -1.62 -38.84 -27.53
N LYS A 313 -0.91 -37.69 -27.54
CA LYS A 313 -0.37 -37.08 -26.33
C LYS A 313 -0.20 -35.59 -26.53
N ILE A 314 -0.46 -34.84 -25.49
CA ILE A 314 -0.06 -33.43 -25.37
C ILE A 314 0.84 -33.33 -24.15
N SER A 315 2.07 -32.88 -24.38
CA SER A 315 3.05 -32.62 -23.32
C SER A 315 3.27 -31.11 -23.16
N LYS A 316 3.57 -30.72 -21.93
CA LYS A 316 3.88 -29.35 -21.59
C LYS A 316 5.30 -29.01 -22.05
N VAL A 317 5.48 -27.84 -22.63
CA VAL A 317 6.81 -27.24 -22.83
C VAL A 317 7.15 -26.43 -21.58
N ASN A 318 8.26 -26.76 -20.92
CA ASN A 318 8.73 -25.99 -19.80
C ASN A 318 9.31 -24.65 -20.31
N THR A 319 8.65 -23.56 -19.97
CA THR A 319 9.16 -22.21 -20.23
C THR A 319 9.92 -21.72 -19.00
N SER A 320 11.19 -21.39 -19.15
CA SER A 320 11.93 -20.58 -18.19
C SER A 320 12.18 -19.22 -18.82
N ALA A 321 11.63 -18.17 -18.26
CA ALA A 321 11.94 -16.83 -18.71
C ALA A 321 13.20 -16.32 -18.03
N ASN A 322 14.10 -15.71 -18.82
CA ASN A 322 15.20 -14.95 -18.27
C ASN A 322 14.67 -13.55 -17.89
N ILE A 323 14.22 -13.42 -16.64
CA ILE A 323 13.66 -12.17 -16.12
C ILE A 323 14.83 -11.18 -16.00
N LYS A 324 14.70 -10.05 -16.68
CA LYS A 324 15.67 -8.95 -16.60
C LYS A 324 15.40 -8.13 -15.36
N ARG A 325 16.48 -7.77 -14.65
CA ARG A 325 16.40 -6.77 -13.60
C ARG A 325 15.92 -5.44 -14.20
N ALA A 326 15.02 -4.78 -13.53
CA ALA A 326 14.49 -3.47 -13.95
C ALA A 326 15.62 -2.43 -14.08
N LEU A 327 15.50 -1.49 -15.00
CA LEU A 327 16.41 -0.35 -15.07
C LEU A 327 16.13 0.62 -13.91
N PRO A 328 17.15 1.26 -13.32
CA PRO A 328 16.95 2.25 -12.28
C PRO A 328 16.03 3.40 -12.74
N ARG A 329 15.15 3.85 -11.84
CA ARG A 329 14.29 5.01 -12.06
C ARG A 329 14.80 6.24 -11.32
N LYS A 330 14.68 7.42 -11.96
CA LYS A 330 14.96 8.71 -11.31
C LYS A 330 13.94 8.97 -10.20
N LYS A 331 14.43 9.36 -9.03
CA LYS A 331 13.58 9.64 -7.86
C LYS A 331 13.24 11.11 -7.66
N SER A 332 14.09 12.02 -8.13
CA SER A 332 13.85 13.47 -7.98
C SER A 332 12.78 13.95 -8.96
N LEU A 333 11.95 14.88 -8.52
CA LEU A 333 11.02 15.59 -9.38
C LEU A 333 11.75 16.63 -10.26
N SER A 334 11.18 16.91 -11.42
CA SER A 334 11.63 17.96 -12.34
C SER A 334 10.67 19.15 -12.26
N TYR A 335 11.10 20.26 -11.65
CA TYR A 335 10.32 21.47 -11.48
C TYR A 335 11.23 22.71 -11.45
N ASP A 336 10.65 23.89 -11.64
CA ASP A 336 11.37 25.16 -11.51
C ASP A 336 11.44 25.59 -10.03
N GLU A 337 12.59 25.38 -9.39
CA GLU A 337 12.81 25.75 -8.00
C GLU A 337 12.63 27.26 -7.74
N GLY A 338 12.90 28.12 -8.72
CA GLY A 338 12.72 29.58 -8.60
C GLY A 338 11.26 30.01 -8.44
N ARG A 339 10.30 29.14 -8.71
CA ARG A 339 8.85 29.34 -8.50
C ARG A 339 8.36 28.99 -7.11
N LEU A 340 9.17 28.33 -6.30
CA LEU A 340 8.81 28.02 -4.92
C LEU A 340 8.77 29.31 -4.08
N PRO A 341 7.87 29.38 -3.06
CA PRO A 341 7.80 30.59 -2.22
C PRO A 341 9.09 30.79 -1.42
N LEU A 342 9.54 32.00 -1.32
CA LEU A 342 10.60 32.41 -0.42
C LEU A 342 9.97 32.81 0.91
N ILE A 343 10.37 32.16 2.00
CA ILE A 343 9.82 32.41 3.34
C ILE A 343 10.92 32.98 4.23
N GLU A 344 10.74 34.22 4.66
CA GLU A 344 11.68 34.85 5.57
C GLU A 344 11.39 34.51 7.04
N LYS A 345 12.42 34.47 7.87
CA LYS A 345 12.29 34.24 9.31
C LYS A 345 11.28 35.20 9.93
N GLY A 346 10.35 34.69 10.73
CA GLY A 346 9.26 35.47 11.34
C GLY A 346 8.03 35.64 10.44
N GLN A 347 8.10 35.34 9.15
CA GLN A 347 6.93 35.40 8.26
C GLN A 347 5.95 34.32 8.61
N SER A 348 4.66 34.65 8.74
CA SER A 348 3.58 33.68 8.99
C SER A 348 2.87 33.34 7.70
N ILE A 349 2.73 32.02 7.44
CA ILE A 349 2.00 31.50 6.30
C ILE A 349 1.14 30.32 6.80
N ALA A 350 -0.10 30.23 6.30
CA ALA A 350 -0.95 29.08 6.56
C ALA A 350 -0.41 27.84 5.85
N PRO A 351 -0.32 26.68 6.51
CA PRO A 351 0.21 25.47 5.90
C PRO A 351 -0.55 25.04 4.65
N THR A 352 -1.88 25.23 4.60
CA THR A 352 -2.72 24.97 3.43
C THR A 352 -2.33 25.84 2.22
N ASP A 353 -2.08 27.15 2.44
CA ASP A 353 -1.66 28.05 1.36
C ASP A 353 -0.27 27.67 0.85
N LEU A 354 0.64 27.34 1.78
CA LEU A 354 1.97 26.89 1.44
C LEU A 354 1.96 25.58 0.66
N ALA A 355 1.14 24.61 1.07
CA ALA A 355 0.97 23.36 0.33
C ALA A 355 0.41 23.62 -1.08
N THR A 356 -0.56 24.53 -1.21
CA THR A 356 -1.07 24.96 -2.52
C THR A 356 0.03 25.54 -3.42
N MET A 357 0.91 26.38 -2.85
CA MET A 357 2.01 26.97 -3.61
C MET A 357 3.00 25.92 -4.11
N PHE A 358 3.58 25.10 -3.23
CA PHE A 358 4.62 24.17 -3.66
C PHE A 358 4.08 23.01 -4.51
N THR A 359 2.86 22.51 -4.26
CA THR A 359 2.29 21.44 -5.08
C THR A 359 1.93 21.91 -6.49
N SER A 360 1.59 23.21 -6.66
CA SER A 360 1.42 23.78 -8.00
C SER A 360 2.71 23.77 -8.82
N VAL A 361 3.86 23.88 -8.15
CA VAL A 361 5.18 23.82 -8.79
C VAL A 361 5.59 22.36 -9.03
N PHE A 362 5.42 21.47 -8.04
CA PHE A 362 5.78 20.06 -8.18
C PHE A 362 4.96 19.35 -9.26
N ALA A 363 3.72 19.78 -9.50
CA ALA A 363 2.83 19.25 -10.53
C ALA A 363 3.30 19.54 -11.98
N GLU A 364 4.42 20.25 -12.17
CA GLU A 364 5.12 20.32 -13.46
C GLU A 364 5.71 18.97 -13.86
N ASP A 365 6.06 18.13 -12.88
CA ASP A 365 6.52 16.77 -13.13
C ASP A 365 5.33 15.82 -13.38
N GLN A 366 5.39 15.07 -14.47
CA GLN A 366 4.34 14.13 -14.89
C GLN A 366 4.23 12.89 -13.95
N ASN A 367 5.13 12.74 -13.00
CA ASN A 367 5.08 11.69 -11.99
C ASN A 367 4.60 12.18 -10.62
N PHE A 368 4.20 13.44 -10.49
CA PHE A 368 3.68 13.98 -9.23
C PHE A 368 2.15 13.89 -9.18
N TYR A 369 1.62 13.24 -8.13
CA TYR A 369 0.18 13.07 -7.91
C TYR A 369 -0.20 13.44 -6.49
N THR A 370 -1.40 14.00 -6.34
CA THR A 370 -2.00 14.27 -5.03
C THR A 370 -3.38 13.64 -4.92
N ILE A 371 -3.69 13.07 -3.76
CA ILE A 371 -4.98 12.45 -3.48
C ILE A 371 -5.50 12.92 -2.12
N ASP A 372 -6.66 13.51 -2.09
CA ASP A 372 -7.38 13.90 -0.89
C ASP A 372 -8.62 13.02 -0.68
N ALA A 373 -8.99 12.78 0.57
CA ALA A 373 -10.28 12.20 0.95
C ALA A 373 -11.19 13.28 1.53
N ASP A 374 -11.85 14.04 0.65
CA ASP A 374 -12.79 15.13 0.97
C ASP A 374 -12.23 16.28 1.85
N LEU A 375 -10.90 16.40 1.97
CA LEU A 375 -10.24 17.42 2.78
C LEU A 375 -9.34 18.36 1.95
N SER A 376 -9.61 18.51 0.68
CA SER A 376 -8.81 19.34 -0.25
C SER A 376 -8.64 20.80 0.21
N ASN A 377 -9.66 21.37 0.85
CA ASN A 377 -9.61 22.74 1.37
C ASN A 377 -8.76 22.88 2.65
N VAL A 378 -8.38 21.75 3.26
CA VAL A 378 -7.55 21.73 4.48
C VAL A 378 -6.10 21.42 4.13
N SER A 379 -5.88 20.49 3.21
CA SER A 379 -4.56 20.04 2.81
C SER A 379 -3.84 21.02 1.89
N GLY A 380 -4.55 21.65 0.97
CA GLY A 380 -3.99 22.43 -0.14
C GLY A 380 -3.43 21.57 -1.29
N LEU A 381 -3.34 20.26 -1.12
CA LEU A 381 -2.71 19.34 -2.10
C LEU A 381 -3.46 19.34 -3.43
N TYR A 382 -4.75 19.01 -3.39
CA TYR A 382 -5.59 19.01 -4.60
C TYR A 382 -5.60 20.36 -5.29
N THR A 383 -5.81 21.43 -4.50
CA THR A 383 -5.94 22.78 -5.03
C THR A 383 -4.68 23.22 -5.78
N GLY A 384 -3.51 23.02 -5.18
CA GLY A 384 -2.25 23.39 -5.81
C GLY A 384 -1.93 22.55 -7.04
N THR A 385 -2.06 21.23 -6.95
CA THR A 385 -1.80 20.34 -8.07
C THR A 385 -2.72 20.62 -9.24
N ALA A 386 -4.02 20.87 -8.99
CA ALA A 386 -5.00 21.15 -10.04
C ALA A 386 -4.73 22.45 -10.82
N LEU A 387 -3.99 23.41 -10.26
CA LEU A 387 -3.59 24.63 -10.96
C LEU A 387 -2.64 24.36 -12.13
N THR A 388 -1.86 23.30 -12.06
CA THR A 388 -0.86 22.93 -13.08
C THR A 388 -1.25 21.66 -13.82
N ASN A 389 -1.68 20.62 -13.10
CA ASN A 389 -2.12 19.36 -13.68
C ASN A 389 -3.41 18.85 -13.03
N TYR A 390 -4.54 19.20 -13.60
CA TYR A 390 -5.86 18.84 -13.07
C TYR A 390 -6.09 17.33 -13.00
N PHE A 391 -5.51 16.55 -13.91
CA PHE A 391 -5.71 15.09 -13.94
C PHE A 391 -4.95 14.38 -12.81
N HIS A 392 -3.86 14.95 -12.32
CA HIS A 392 -3.06 14.42 -11.22
C HIS A 392 -3.56 14.87 -9.84
N ALA A 393 -4.49 15.83 -9.80
CA ALA A 393 -5.20 16.21 -8.59
C ALA A 393 -6.44 15.29 -8.43
N ILE A 394 -6.42 14.45 -7.42
CA ILE A 394 -7.47 13.45 -7.21
C ILE A 394 -8.17 13.73 -5.88
N ASN A 395 -9.51 13.69 -5.89
CA ASN A 395 -10.30 13.64 -4.67
C ASN A 395 -11.15 12.36 -4.73
N THR A 396 -11.01 11.50 -3.74
CA THR A 396 -11.71 10.21 -3.67
C THR A 396 -13.10 10.32 -3.07
N GLY A 397 -13.49 11.51 -2.56
CA GLY A 397 -14.59 11.63 -1.62
C GLY A 397 -14.18 11.07 -0.25
N ILE A 398 -15.15 10.85 0.66
CA ILE A 398 -14.90 10.28 2.00
C ILE A 398 -14.62 8.77 1.83
N ALA A 399 -13.37 8.43 1.50
CA ALA A 399 -12.93 7.09 1.15
C ALA A 399 -11.41 6.93 1.40
N GLU A 400 -10.99 7.02 2.65
CA GLU A 400 -9.58 7.05 3.06
C GLU A 400 -8.86 5.74 2.73
N CYS A 401 -9.54 4.60 2.84
CA CYS A 401 -8.95 3.32 2.49
C CYS A 401 -8.68 3.22 0.97
N ASN A 402 -9.62 3.65 0.15
CA ASN A 402 -9.43 3.72 -1.30
C ASN A 402 -8.30 4.70 -1.68
N MET A 403 -8.24 5.88 -1.05
CA MET A 403 -7.18 6.87 -1.22
C MET A 403 -5.79 6.23 -1.05
N MET A 404 -5.57 5.52 0.05
CA MET A 404 -4.29 4.88 0.36
C MET A 404 -3.96 3.74 -0.61
N ASN A 405 -4.95 2.93 -0.97
CA ASN A 405 -4.78 1.83 -1.93
C ASN A 405 -4.42 2.35 -3.33
N MET A 406 -5.08 3.40 -3.78
CA MET A 406 -4.78 4.06 -5.06
C MET A 406 -3.37 4.65 -5.08
N ALA A 407 -2.95 5.26 -3.97
CA ALA A 407 -1.60 5.80 -3.83
C ALA A 407 -0.54 4.73 -4.07
N GLU A 408 -0.74 3.52 -3.53
CA GLU A 408 0.19 2.42 -3.80
C GLU A 408 0.19 2.01 -5.27
N GLY A 409 -0.99 1.86 -5.90
CA GLY A 409 -1.08 1.54 -7.32
C GLY A 409 -0.32 2.54 -8.20
N LEU A 410 -0.45 3.84 -7.93
CA LEU A 410 0.30 4.90 -8.60
C LEU A 410 1.80 4.85 -8.26
N ALA A 411 2.17 4.68 -6.99
CA ALA A 411 3.57 4.65 -6.57
C ALA A 411 4.37 3.49 -7.20
N VAL A 412 3.75 2.32 -7.40
CA VAL A 412 4.38 1.19 -8.10
C VAL A 412 4.79 1.57 -9.53
N THR A 413 4.05 2.45 -10.19
CA THR A 413 4.39 2.93 -11.55
C THR A 413 5.52 3.97 -11.55
N GLY A 414 6.05 4.33 -10.39
CA GLY A 414 7.14 5.31 -10.23
C GLY A 414 6.65 6.73 -9.91
N ALA A 415 5.36 6.90 -9.65
CA ALA A 415 4.82 8.19 -9.23
C ALA A 415 5.28 8.57 -7.82
N ASN A 416 5.47 9.88 -7.59
CA ASN A 416 5.58 10.50 -6.28
C ASN A 416 4.18 10.92 -5.86
N VAL A 417 3.62 10.24 -4.88
CA VAL A 417 2.22 10.40 -4.50
C VAL A 417 2.11 11.01 -3.11
N TRP A 418 1.35 12.09 -3.00
CA TRP A 418 0.99 12.69 -1.72
C TRP A 418 -0.48 12.42 -1.44
N VAL A 419 -0.77 11.87 -0.27
CA VAL A 419 -2.14 11.61 0.20
C VAL A 419 -2.41 12.39 1.47
N SER A 420 -3.63 12.89 1.65
CA SER A 420 -3.96 13.69 2.82
C SER A 420 -5.32 13.38 3.42
N THR A 421 -5.32 13.31 4.75
CA THR A 421 -6.50 13.33 5.63
C THR A 421 -6.06 13.79 7.03
N PHE A 422 -6.98 13.83 8.01
CA PHE A 422 -6.58 13.96 9.42
C PHE A 422 -5.80 12.71 9.87
N GLY A 423 -4.82 12.88 10.75
CA GLY A 423 -3.97 11.78 11.22
C GLY A 423 -4.74 10.54 11.68
N PRO A 424 -5.77 10.67 12.55
CA PRO A 424 -6.55 9.52 13.01
C PRO A 424 -7.35 8.79 11.94
N PHE A 425 -7.54 9.38 10.76
CA PHE A 425 -8.40 8.82 9.71
C PHE A 425 -7.63 7.96 8.69
N PHE A 426 -6.30 7.96 8.73
CA PHE A 426 -5.54 7.00 7.93
C PHE A 426 -5.91 5.57 8.32
N ASN A 427 -6.27 4.76 7.31
CA ASN A 427 -6.63 3.37 7.54
C ASN A 427 -5.41 2.54 7.93
N LEU A 428 -5.34 2.10 9.18
CA LEU A 428 -4.19 1.36 9.73
C LEU A 428 -3.91 0.05 8.97
N GLN A 429 -4.95 -0.66 8.53
CA GLN A 429 -4.79 -1.91 7.80
C GLN A 429 -4.12 -1.68 6.44
N ALA A 430 -4.58 -0.68 5.69
CA ALA A 430 -3.97 -0.27 4.44
C ALA A 430 -2.53 0.21 4.65
N PHE A 431 -2.29 1.03 5.69
CA PHE A 431 -0.97 1.53 6.03
C PHE A 431 0.04 0.40 6.29
N ARG A 432 -0.33 -0.53 7.19
CA ARG A 432 0.51 -1.69 7.51
C ARG A 432 0.80 -2.54 6.27
N ARG A 433 -0.20 -2.78 5.42
CA ARG A 433 -0.05 -3.54 4.17
C ARG A 433 0.93 -2.85 3.21
N ILE A 434 0.83 -1.53 3.05
CA ILE A 434 1.75 -0.73 2.22
C ILE A 434 3.19 -0.86 2.75
N CYS A 435 3.39 -0.80 4.07
CA CYS A 435 4.73 -0.99 4.67
C CYS A 435 5.30 -2.39 4.37
N ILE A 436 4.47 -3.43 4.40
CA ILE A 436 4.89 -4.80 4.03
C ILE A 436 5.27 -4.87 2.54
N SER A 437 4.44 -4.29 1.68
CA SER A 437 4.73 -4.22 0.23
C SER A 437 6.03 -3.45 -0.05
N TYR A 438 6.26 -2.35 0.67
CA TYR A 438 7.50 -1.58 0.62
C TYR A 438 8.72 -2.43 1.01
N GLN A 439 8.62 -3.16 2.12
CA GLN A 439 9.71 -4.02 2.60
C GLN A 439 10.06 -5.13 1.60
N GLU A 440 9.06 -5.83 1.06
CA GLU A 440 9.30 -6.87 0.06
C GLU A 440 9.97 -6.32 -1.21
N ARG A 441 9.60 -5.10 -1.62
CA ARG A 441 10.26 -4.42 -2.75
C ARG A 441 11.70 -4.04 -2.42
N MET A 442 11.99 -3.61 -1.20
CA MET A 442 13.36 -3.34 -0.75
C MET A 442 14.22 -4.60 -0.79
N GLU A 443 13.71 -5.73 -0.31
CA GLU A 443 14.40 -7.03 -0.36
C GLU A 443 14.77 -7.40 -1.81
N GLU A 444 13.86 -7.19 -2.78
CA GLU A 444 14.12 -7.43 -4.20
C GLU A 444 15.11 -6.42 -4.82
N ILE A 445 15.09 -5.16 -4.38
CA ILE A 445 16.04 -4.13 -4.84
C ILE A 445 17.46 -4.42 -4.32
N GLU A 446 17.59 -4.84 -3.07
CA GLU A 446 18.87 -5.11 -2.41
C GLU A 446 19.46 -6.48 -2.78
N SER A 447 18.62 -7.43 -3.18
CA SER A 447 19.06 -8.75 -3.59
C SER A 447 19.87 -8.70 -4.91
N PRO A 448 21.02 -9.37 -5.00
CA PRO A 448 21.76 -9.49 -6.26
C PRO A 448 20.96 -10.13 -7.40
N ASP A 449 20.08 -11.09 -7.05
CA ASP A 449 19.23 -11.83 -7.98
C ASP A 449 17.81 -11.27 -8.08
N GLY A 450 17.57 -10.11 -7.45
CA GLY A 450 16.27 -9.47 -7.44
C GLY A 450 15.89 -8.87 -8.79
N TRP A 451 14.59 -8.85 -9.08
CA TRP A 451 14.06 -8.34 -10.34
C TRP A 451 13.80 -6.82 -10.34
N LEU A 452 13.82 -6.19 -9.18
CA LEU A 452 13.69 -4.74 -9.02
C LEU A 452 15.06 -4.07 -8.88
N SER A 453 15.11 -2.76 -9.14
CA SER A 453 16.30 -1.92 -8.97
C SER A 453 15.95 -0.63 -8.25
N GLU A 454 16.97 0.20 -8.01
CA GLU A 454 16.80 1.53 -7.41
C GLU A 454 15.69 2.33 -8.10
N GLY A 455 14.87 3.01 -7.31
CA GLY A 455 13.73 3.80 -7.79
C GLY A 455 12.45 2.99 -8.04
N HIS A 456 12.46 1.67 -7.83
CA HIS A 456 11.27 0.82 -7.95
C HIS A 456 10.56 0.56 -6.60
N ASN A 457 10.94 1.26 -5.54
CA ASN A 457 10.18 1.22 -4.29
C ASN A 457 8.99 2.20 -4.32
N LEU A 458 8.13 2.12 -3.31
CA LEU A 458 6.97 2.99 -3.18
C LEU A 458 7.38 4.38 -2.68
N ASP A 459 6.92 5.42 -3.34
CA ASP A 459 7.15 6.81 -2.95
C ASP A 459 5.82 7.48 -2.59
N ILE A 460 5.44 7.37 -1.30
CA ILE A 460 4.17 7.88 -0.79
C ILE A 460 4.42 8.78 0.42
N THR A 461 3.93 10.03 0.33
CA THR A 461 3.88 10.95 1.46
C THR A 461 2.47 10.98 2.03
N PHE A 462 2.30 10.54 3.26
CA PHE A 462 1.08 10.60 4.03
C PHE A 462 1.08 11.91 4.82
N LEU A 463 0.37 12.91 4.32
CA LEU A 463 0.26 14.23 4.93
C LEU A 463 -0.88 14.25 5.94
N SER A 464 -0.54 14.21 7.23
CA SER A 464 -1.49 14.43 8.32
C SER A 464 -1.78 15.92 8.46
N THR A 465 -3.00 16.34 8.14
CA THR A 465 -3.41 17.74 8.35
C THR A 465 -3.81 17.97 9.80
N ALA A 466 -3.47 19.14 10.32
CA ALA A 466 -3.85 19.57 11.68
C ALA A 466 -3.36 18.60 12.77
N SER A 467 -2.04 18.46 12.85
CA SER A 467 -1.35 17.57 13.78
C SER A 467 -1.56 17.91 15.24
N ASN A 468 -1.25 16.98 16.13
CA ASN A 468 -1.32 17.13 17.57
C ASN A 468 -2.75 17.48 18.05
N ILE A 469 -2.90 18.52 18.85
CA ILE A 469 -4.17 18.99 19.41
C ILE A 469 -4.77 20.18 18.65
N ASP A 470 -4.22 20.51 17.48
CA ASP A 470 -4.64 21.65 16.66
C ASP A 470 -6.12 21.62 16.25
N THR A 471 -6.73 20.43 16.19
CA THR A 471 -8.16 20.25 15.91
C THR A 471 -9.04 20.17 17.16
N GLY A 472 -8.59 20.69 18.28
CA GLY A 472 -9.22 20.56 19.57
C GLY A 472 -10.71 20.91 19.62
N VAL A 473 -11.17 21.89 18.85
CA VAL A 473 -12.59 22.27 18.75
C VAL A 473 -13.46 21.16 18.14
N ASN A 474 -12.89 20.26 17.34
CA ASN A 474 -13.58 19.12 16.74
C ASN A 474 -13.65 17.91 17.70
N GLY A 475 -12.92 17.96 18.82
CA GLY A 475 -12.89 16.91 19.84
C GLY A 475 -11.86 15.80 19.56
N ALA A 476 -11.75 14.88 20.53
CA ALA A 476 -10.71 13.85 20.58
C ALA A 476 -10.64 12.94 19.33
N THR A 477 -11.75 12.70 18.65
CA THR A 477 -11.76 11.85 17.43
C THR A 477 -11.04 12.46 16.24
N HIS A 478 -10.74 13.75 16.28
CA HIS A 478 -10.04 14.48 15.19
C HIS A 478 -8.64 14.92 15.60
N MET A 479 -8.29 14.86 16.89
CA MET A 479 -6.96 15.21 17.36
C MET A 479 -5.93 14.15 16.98
N SER A 480 -4.79 14.59 16.49
CA SER A 480 -3.68 13.74 16.07
C SER A 480 -2.61 13.66 17.18
N ASN A 481 -3.02 13.32 18.41
CA ASN A 481 -2.07 13.20 19.54
C ASN A 481 -1.50 11.78 19.72
N ASP A 482 -2.13 10.77 19.15
CA ASP A 482 -1.72 9.36 19.27
C ASP A 482 -1.32 8.71 17.92
N ASP A 483 -1.69 9.28 16.80
CA ASP A 483 -1.38 8.81 15.46
C ASP A 483 0.13 8.58 15.24
N ILE A 484 0.97 9.53 15.68
CA ILE A 484 2.43 9.46 15.57
C ILE A 484 2.99 8.26 16.36
N ASN A 485 2.41 7.92 17.50
CA ASN A 485 2.81 6.76 18.30
C ASN A 485 2.36 5.45 17.65
N ILE A 486 1.17 5.42 17.05
CA ILE A 486 0.61 4.25 16.37
C ILE A 486 1.37 3.96 15.07
N PHE A 487 1.51 4.95 14.21
CA PHE A 487 2.14 4.77 12.90
C PHE A 487 3.67 4.76 12.97
N GLY A 488 4.26 5.48 13.93
CA GLY A 488 5.72 5.53 14.12
C GLY A 488 6.37 4.19 14.46
N GLN A 489 5.59 3.14 14.77
CA GLN A 489 6.06 1.78 14.95
C GLN A 489 6.02 0.94 13.65
N LEU A 490 5.48 1.48 12.56
CA LEU A 490 5.45 0.78 11.28
C LEU A 490 6.84 0.80 10.64
N ALA A 491 7.27 -0.37 10.16
CA ALA A 491 8.58 -0.52 9.56
C ALA A 491 8.76 0.38 8.32
N HIS A 492 9.95 0.95 8.18
CA HIS A 492 10.37 1.81 7.06
C HIS A 492 9.60 3.14 6.91
N LEU A 493 8.71 3.47 7.82
CA LEU A 493 8.00 4.74 7.81
C LEU A 493 8.86 5.86 8.41
N LYS A 494 9.19 6.86 7.61
CA LYS A 494 9.87 8.08 8.07
C LYS A 494 8.84 9.02 8.67
N VAL A 495 8.94 9.28 9.97
CA VAL A 495 8.03 10.19 10.68
C VAL A 495 8.67 11.57 10.79
N ILE A 496 7.91 12.61 10.39
CA ILE A 496 8.35 14.01 10.41
C ILE A 496 7.21 14.88 10.95
N ASP A 497 7.48 15.62 12.03
CA ASP A 497 6.52 16.53 12.69
C ASP A 497 7.01 17.96 12.56
N ALA A 498 6.61 18.66 11.50
CA ALA A 498 7.09 19.99 11.14
C ALA A 498 6.55 21.08 12.08
N CYS A 499 7.42 21.98 12.55
CA CYS A 499 7.08 23.01 13.54
C CYS A 499 6.69 24.37 12.94
N CYS A 500 7.02 24.64 11.68
CA CYS A 500 6.81 25.94 11.07
C CYS A 500 6.77 25.87 9.53
N PRO A 501 6.29 26.92 8.83
CA PRO A 501 6.13 26.90 7.38
C PRO A 501 7.44 26.69 6.63
N GLN A 502 8.55 27.30 7.05
CA GLN A 502 9.84 27.12 6.37
C GLN A 502 10.34 25.67 6.48
N GLN A 503 10.16 25.02 7.63
CA GLN A 503 10.52 23.61 7.79
C GLN A 503 9.63 22.71 6.94
N PHE A 504 8.33 22.96 6.89
CA PHE A 504 7.39 22.22 6.05
C PHE A 504 7.79 22.29 4.57
N LEU A 505 8.13 23.48 4.05
CA LEU A 505 8.63 23.66 2.68
C LEU A 505 9.97 22.94 2.48
N ALA A 506 10.89 23.01 3.44
CA ALA A 506 12.19 22.36 3.35
C ALA A 506 12.05 20.82 3.31
N VAL A 507 11.11 20.25 4.07
CA VAL A 507 10.77 18.82 4.00
C VAL A 507 10.17 18.48 2.63
N ALA A 508 9.28 19.30 2.10
CA ALA A 508 8.70 19.07 0.77
C ALA A 508 9.78 19.08 -0.34
N LYS A 509 10.73 20.02 -0.28
CA LYS A 509 11.91 20.05 -1.17
C LYS A 509 12.77 18.81 -1.01
N TRP A 510 13.08 18.41 0.21
CA TRP A 510 13.86 17.21 0.51
C TRP A 510 13.22 15.95 -0.08
N ILE A 511 11.89 15.81 -0.01
CA ILE A 511 11.14 14.74 -0.67
C ILE A 511 11.27 14.85 -2.19
N ALA A 512 11.10 16.05 -2.77
CA ALA A 512 11.18 16.28 -4.21
C ALA A 512 12.58 16.02 -4.79
N GLU A 513 13.65 16.20 -4.01
CA GLU A 513 15.04 15.91 -4.37
C GLU A 513 15.33 14.40 -4.50
N GLY A 514 14.39 13.53 -4.11
CA GLY A 514 14.52 12.07 -4.23
C GLY A 514 14.69 11.34 -2.89
N ASN A 515 14.65 12.02 -1.76
CA ASN A 515 14.66 11.43 -0.42
C ASN A 515 13.27 10.90 -0.05
N ARG A 516 12.77 10.00 -0.85
CA ARG A 516 11.41 9.47 -0.82
C ARG A 516 11.31 8.16 -0.04
N GLY A 517 10.33 7.38 -0.33
CA GLY A 517 9.90 6.16 0.31
C GLY A 517 8.57 6.43 1.02
N LEU A 518 8.34 5.78 2.13
CA LEU A 518 7.15 6.03 2.95
C LEU A 518 7.45 7.13 3.95
N VAL A 519 6.78 8.27 3.81
CA VAL A 519 6.93 9.44 4.68
C VAL A 519 5.60 9.78 5.33
N TYR A 520 5.55 9.78 6.66
CA TYR A 520 4.43 10.31 7.44
C TYR A 520 4.80 11.73 7.86
N LEU A 521 4.26 12.71 7.16
CA LEU A 521 4.53 14.14 7.37
C LEU A 521 3.33 14.76 8.08
N ARG A 522 3.59 15.40 9.21
CA ARG A 522 2.59 16.10 10.01
C ARG A 522 2.74 17.60 9.83
N MET A 523 1.65 18.28 9.49
CA MET A 523 1.62 19.73 9.32
C MET A 523 0.69 20.39 10.33
N LEU A 524 1.02 21.64 10.68
CA LEU A 524 0.20 22.48 11.55
C LEU A 524 -1.15 22.83 10.91
N ARG A 525 -2.12 23.19 11.74
CA ARG A 525 -3.44 23.65 11.29
C ARG A 525 -3.45 25.13 10.93
N TYR A 526 -2.75 25.93 11.70
CA TYR A 526 -2.84 27.40 11.66
C TYR A 526 -1.54 28.01 11.15
N ALA A 527 -1.66 29.25 10.65
CA ALA A 527 -0.49 30.03 10.30
C ALA A 527 0.41 30.24 11.54
N SER A 528 1.70 29.98 11.36
CA SER A 528 2.72 30.15 12.39
C SER A 528 3.91 30.87 11.84
N PRO A 529 4.72 31.57 12.66
CA PRO A 529 5.91 32.25 12.21
C PRO A 529 7.00 31.25 11.80
N ALA A 530 7.70 31.54 10.72
CA ALA A 530 8.87 30.75 10.32
C ALA A 530 10.01 30.93 11.35
N LEU A 531 10.49 29.83 11.89
CA LEU A 531 11.59 29.79 12.85
C LEU A 531 12.97 29.78 12.17
N TYR A 532 13.03 29.29 10.94
CA TYR A 532 14.24 29.16 10.15
C TYR A 532 14.34 30.24 9.06
N ASP A 533 15.56 30.50 8.63
CA ASP A 533 15.82 31.33 7.46
C ASP A 533 15.48 30.62 6.16
N HIS A 534 15.28 31.35 5.07
CA HIS A 534 14.96 30.79 3.76
C HIS A 534 16.01 29.80 3.22
N ASN A 535 17.24 29.84 3.72
CA ASN A 535 18.32 28.91 3.36
C ASN A 535 18.32 27.58 4.14
N TYR A 536 17.39 27.40 5.08
CA TYR A 536 17.31 26.18 5.87
C TYR A 536 17.10 24.96 4.97
N ARG A 537 17.88 23.91 5.22
CA ARG A 537 17.76 22.60 4.58
C ARG A 537 17.40 21.57 5.63
N PHE A 538 16.36 20.81 5.33
CA PHE A 538 15.95 19.72 6.20
C PHE A 538 16.88 18.50 6.00
N GLU A 539 17.26 17.87 7.11
CA GLU A 539 17.96 16.59 7.14
C GLU A 539 17.21 15.65 8.09
N TYR A 540 16.81 14.46 7.58
CA TYR A 540 16.11 13.46 8.39
C TYR A 540 17.02 12.91 9.50
N GLY A 541 16.49 12.80 10.72
CA GLY A 541 17.25 12.35 11.89
C GLY A 541 18.14 13.44 12.50
N LYS A 542 17.85 14.73 12.27
CA LYS A 542 18.56 15.86 12.85
C LYS A 542 17.65 16.80 13.63
N GLY A 543 18.03 17.03 14.88
CA GLY A 543 17.48 18.08 15.73
C GLY A 543 18.24 19.39 15.60
N ASN A 544 17.56 20.54 15.83
CA ASN A 544 18.14 21.86 15.67
C ASN A 544 17.86 22.73 16.89
N PHE A 545 18.90 23.40 17.42
CA PHE A 545 18.71 24.39 18.47
C PHE A 545 18.00 25.62 17.90
N GLN A 546 16.82 25.93 18.45
CA GLN A 546 16.02 27.10 18.08
C GLN A 546 16.16 28.26 19.09
N TYR A 547 16.55 27.92 20.31
CA TYR A 547 16.83 28.89 21.37
C TYR A 547 17.97 28.35 22.24
N GLY A 548 18.86 29.25 22.73
CA GLY A 548 20.06 28.82 23.46
C GLY A 548 21.00 27.98 22.59
N ASP A 549 21.86 27.25 23.24
CA ASP A 549 22.86 26.39 22.58
C ASP A 549 23.21 25.16 23.41
N GLU A 550 24.17 24.38 22.91
CA GLU A 550 24.68 23.17 23.55
C GLU A 550 25.33 23.36 24.93
N ASN A 551 25.63 24.61 25.34
CA ASN A 551 26.22 24.90 26.66
C ASN A 551 25.14 25.12 27.73
N SER A 552 23.87 25.22 27.37
CA SER A 552 22.77 25.41 28.31
C SER A 552 22.62 24.21 29.27
N ASP A 553 22.26 24.48 30.53
CA ASP A 553 22.15 23.46 31.60
C ASP A 553 20.86 22.67 31.49
N VAL A 554 19.80 23.28 30.93
CA VAL A 554 18.47 22.70 30.73
C VAL A 554 18.17 22.71 29.24
N VAL A 555 17.67 21.59 28.71
CA VAL A 555 17.27 21.48 27.29
C VAL A 555 15.84 20.99 27.20
N ILE A 556 14.97 21.79 26.59
CA ILE A 556 13.63 21.36 26.21
C ILE A 556 13.69 20.80 24.78
N ILE A 557 13.17 19.60 24.58
CA ILE A 557 13.07 18.92 23.31
C ILE A 557 11.60 18.84 22.92
N SER A 558 11.26 19.30 21.72
CA SER A 558 9.90 19.34 21.22
C SER A 558 9.84 19.11 19.71
N SER A 559 8.65 18.89 19.17
CA SER A 559 8.36 18.84 17.73
C SER A 559 7.02 19.52 17.43
N GLY A 560 6.77 19.77 16.16
CA GLY A 560 5.53 20.38 15.72
C GLY A 560 5.23 21.72 16.43
N HIS A 561 3.97 21.98 16.72
CA HIS A 561 3.55 23.25 17.36
C HIS A 561 4.17 23.47 18.74
N GLY A 562 4.49 22.38 19.46
CA GLY A 562 5.11 22.44 20.80
C GLY A 562 6.45 23.19 20.84
N VAL A 563 7.16 23.31 19.72
CA VAL A 563 8.42 24.06 19.63
C VAL A 563 8.22 25.55 19.89
N LEU A 564 7.13 26.13 19.35
CA LEU A 564 6.78 27.54 19.54
C LEU A 564 6.45 27.84 21.01
N GLU A 565 5.72 26.95 21.66
CA GLU A 565 5.38 27.06 23.07
C GLU A 565 6.63 26.92 23.96
N ALA A 566 7.54 25.99 23.59
CA ALA A 566 8.80 25.80 24.30
C ALA A 566 9.72 27.01 24.21
N ILE A 567 9.82 27.65 23.03
CA ILE A 567 10.63 28.88 22.84
C ILE A 567 10.07 30.02 23.71
N SER A 568 8.74 30.22 23.67
CA SER A 568 8.07 31.23 24.51
C SER A 568 8.29 30.99 25.99
N ALA A 569 8.26 29.73 26.44
CA ALA A 569 8.57 29.37 27.82
C ALA A 569 10.05 29.63 28.17
N ALA A 570 10.96 29.34 27.25
CA ALA A 570 12.40 29.53 27.46
C ALA A 570 12.77 31.01 27.60
N GLU A 571 12.09 31.93 26.92
CA GLU A 571 12.28 33.39 27.09
C GLU A 571 11.96 33.82 28.52
N PHE A 572 10.87 33.34 29.10
CA PHE A 572 10.52 33.57 30.49
C PHE A 572 11.55 32.98 31.46
N LEU A 573 11.96 31.72 31.22
CA LEU A 573 12.92 31.00 32.06
C LEU A 573 14.30 31.68 32.07
N ARG A 574 14.75 32.20 30.91
CA ARG A 574 15.99 32.93 30.83
C ARG A 574 15.93 34.25 31.63
N SER A 575 14.76 34.90 31.63
CA SER A 575 14.53 36.10 32.47
C SER A 575 14.54 35.77 33.97
N ASP A 576 14.22 34.50 34.33
CA ASP A 576 14.36 33.98 35.70
C ASP A 576 15.79 33.54 36.03
N GLY A 577 16.76 33.68 35.12
CA GLY A 577 18.17 33.35 35.34
C GLY A 577 18.50 31.87 35.04
N ILE A 578 17.64 31.12 34.42
CA ILE A 578 17.87 29.71 34.08
C ILE A 578 18.59 29.61 32.72
N SER A 579 19.71 28.87 32.67
CA SER A 579 20.45 28.55 31.45
C SER A 579 19.68 27.46 30.67
N ILE A 580 19.00 27.85 29.59
CA ILE A 580 18.06 27.00 28.88
C ILE A 580 18.22 27.05 27.36
N ALA A 581 18.04 25.89 26.74
CA ALA A 581 17.93 25.74 25.30
C ALA A 581 16.62 25.05 24.89
N VAL A 582 16.20 25.27 23.65
CA VAL A 582 15.09 24.54 22.99
C VAL A 582 15.62 23.91 21.72
N VAL A 583 15.39 22.62 21.59
CA VAL A 583 15.68 21.82 20.39
C VAL A 583 14.38 21.50 19.68
N ASP A 584 14.26 21.91 18.44
CA ASP A 584 13.28 21.40 17.48
C ASP A 584 13.76 20.06 16.94
N MET A 585 12.98 19.01 17.11
CA MET A 585 13.29 17.64 16.70
C MET A 585 12.17 17.08 15.79
N PRO A 586 12.12 17.50 14.52
CA PRO A 586 11.07 17.10 13.59
C PRO A 586 11.09 15.61 13.27
N SER A 587 12.23 14.97 13.40
CA SER A 587 12.46 13.53 13.33
C SER A 587 13.45 13.11 14.40
N TYR A 588 13.38 11.88 14.86
CA TYR A 588 14.18 11.41 15.99
C TYR A 588 15.69 11.43 15.69
N ASP A 589 16.46 12.20 16.47
CA ASP A 589 17.93 12.31 16.40
C ASP A 589 18.59 11.57 17.58
N SER A 590 18.93 10.31 17.36
CA SER A 590 19.61 9.47 18.35
C SER A 590 20.97 10.05 18.77
N GLY A 591 21.73 10.59 17.82
CA GLY A 591 23.08 11.13 18.05
C GLY A 591 23.08 12.35 18.98
N LEU A 592 22.22 13.32 18.69
CA LEU A 592 22.09 14.53 19.53
C LEU A 592 21.56 14.14 20.92
N LEU A 593 20.53 13.30 21.00
CA LEU A 593 19.95 12.88 22.28
C LEU A 593 20.94 12.13 23.15
N LYS A 594 21.77 11.27 22.58
CA LYS A 594 22.86 10.61 23.29
C LYS A 594 23.85 11.61 23.86
N CYS A 595 24.32 12.56 23.06
CA CYS A 595 25.26 13.60 23.50
C CYS A 595 24.68 14.44 24.64
N LEU A 596 23.42 14.85 24.53
CA LEU A 596 22.75 15.62 25.59
C LEU A 596 22.57 14.82 26.86
N ALA A 597 22.17 13.55 26.78
CA ALA A 597 21.98 12.68 27.93
C ALA A 597 23.31 12.43 28.68
N GLU A 598 24.38 12.13 27.96
CA GLU A 598 25.70 11.84 28.54
C GLU A 598 26.42 13.10 29.06
N SER A 599 26.00 14.30 28.62
CA SER A 599 26.56 15.57 29.13
C SER A 599 26.10 15.94 30.56
N GLY A 600 25.13 15.20 31.12
CA GLY A 600 24.62 15.43 32.47
C GLY A 600 23.66 16.63 32.59
N LYS A 601 23.08 17.11 31.52
CA LYS A 601 22.08 18.19 31.48
C LYS A 601 20.71 17.70 31.96
N VAL A 602 19.85 18.64 32.33
CA VAL A 602 18.42 18.37 32.54
C VAL A 602 17.74 18.37 31.18
N ILE A 603 17.14 17.24 30.83
CA ILE A 603 16.43 17.05 29.54
C ILE A 603 14.94 16.96 29.81
N ILE A 604 14.16 17.76 29.12
CA ILE A 604 12.72 17.83 29.26
C ILE A 604 12.08 17.64 27.88
N PHE A 605 11.40 16.51 27.66
CA PHE A 605 10.58 16.30 26.48
C PHE A 605 9.22 16.99 26.68
N ALA A 606 8.94 18.04 25.91
CA ALA A 606 7.67 18.76 25.96
C ALA A 606 6.91 18.52 24.63
N GLU A 607 5.94 17.60 24.65
CA GLU A 607 5.29 17.07 23.44
C GLU A 607 3.80 17.22 23.47
N GLN A 608 3.20 17.72 22.38
CA GLN A 608 1.73 17.81 22.22
C GLN A 608 1.11 16.52 21.69
N ASN A 609 1.78 15.40 21.88
CA ASN A 609 1.35 14.06 21.56
C ASN A 609 1.58 13.11 22.76
N ASN A 610 1.38 11.83 22.57
CA ASN A 610 1.54 10.81 23.62
C ASN A 610 3.02 10.44 23.90
N GLY A 611 3.93 11.42 23.81
CA GLY A 611 5.33 11.26 24.19
C GLY A 611 6.16 10.45 23.18
N TRP A 612 5.98 10.71 21.91
CA TRP A 612 6.66 9.98 20.84
C TRP A 612 8.20 10.07 20.92
N LEU A 613 8.76 11.27 21.09
CA LEU A 613 10.21 11.46 21.20
C LEU A 613 10.76 10.81 22.48
N PHE A 614 10.06 11.00 23.60
CA PHE A 614 10.46 10.40 24.87
C PHE A 614 10.46 8.88 24.82
N ASN A 615 9.41 8.26 24.24
CA ASN A 615 9.30 6.81 24.13
C ASN A 615 10.41 6.23 23.25
N ASN A 616 10.72 6.88 22.13
CA ASN A 616 11.84 6.49 21.27
C ASN A 616 13.18 6.65 21.99
N PHE A 617 13.38 7.73 22.77
CA PHE A 617 14.57 7.91 23.59
C PHE A 617 14.74 6.79 24.62
N CYS A 618 13.68 6.42 25.34
CA CYS A 618 13.74 5.35 26.32
C CYS A 618 14.14 4.01 25.69
N GLN A 619 13.55 3.69 24.53
CA GLN A 619 13.88 2.48 23.77
C GLN A 619 15.33 2.50 23.28
N ASP A 620 15.74 3.60 22.63
CA ASP A 620 17.08 3.78 22.06
C ASP A 620 18.17 3.76 23.16
N SER A 621 17.93 4.47 24.26
CA SER A 621 18.85 4.53 25.39
C SER A 621 19.08 3.15 26.04
N ALA A 622 18.03 2.33 26.11
CA ALA A 622 18.13 0.96 26.60
C ALA A 622 18.91 0.04 25.64
N GLN A 623 18.64 0.15 24.33
CA GLN A 623 19.31 -0.65 23.31
C GLN A 623 20.78 -0.27 23.11
N ASN A 624 21.11 1.02 23.16
CA ASN A 624 22.44 1.56 22.88
C ASN A 624 23.19 1.99 24.15
N HIS A 625 22.68 1.62 25.32
CA HIS A 625 23.34 1.79 26.63
C HIS A 625 23.80 3.23 26.93
N PHE A 626 22.90 4.21 26.71
CA PHE A 626 23.19 5.61 27.03
C PHE A 626 23.45 5.78 28.53
N LYS A 627 24.43 6.59 28.88
CA LYS A 627 24.80 6.87 30.29
C LYS A 627 24.19 8.20 30.70
N TYR A 628 23.17 8.20 31.54
CA TYR A 628 22.54 9.42 32.05
C TYR A 628 21.97 9.23 33.46
N ASP A 629 21.69 10.34 34.12
CA ASP A 629 21.00 10.35 35.42
C ASP A 629 19.49 10.44 35.19
N ASN A 630 18.76 9.38 35.52
CA ASN A 630 17.31 9.33 35.38
C ASN A 630 16.56 10.47 36.09
N ARG A 631 17.18 11.08 37.13
CA ARG A 631 16.60 12.23 37.85
C ARG A 631 16.61 13.50 37.02
N LYS A 632 17.40 13.55 35.94
CA LYS A 632 17.51 14.67 35.02
C LYS A 632 16.75 14.49 33.73
N LEU A 633 15.99 13.43 33.60
CA LEU A 633 15.15 13.12 32.45
C LEU A 633 13.68 13.30 32.82
N HIS A 634 12.99 14.18 32.11
CA HIS A 634 11.61 14.54 32.40
C HIS A 634 10.75 14.53 31.14
N GLN A 635 9.46 14.27 31.33
CA GLN A 635 8.45 14.29 30.27
C GLN A 635 7.26 15.19 30.66
N ILE A 636 6.86 16.04 29.75
CA ILE A 636 5.62 16.83 29.80
C ILE A 636 4.88 16.55 28.47
N CYS A 637 3.80 15.81 28.52
CA CYS A 637 3.06 15.43 27.32
C CYS A 637 1.56 15.28 27.62
N VAL A 638 0.82 14.77 26.66
CA VAL A 638 -0.65 14.59 26.76
C VAL A 638 -1.03 13.42 27.69
N HIS A 639 -0.10 12.78 28.35
CA HIS A 639 -0.37 11.70 29.30
C HIS A 639 -0.77 12.21 30.67
N ASP A 640 -1.73 11.55 31.32
CA ASP A 640 -1.88 11.59 32.76
C ASP A 640 -0.80 10.71 33.44
N LYS A 641 -0.18 11.23 34.48
CA LYS A 641 0.93 10.52 35.16
C LYS A 641 0.57 9.16 35.76
N LYS A 642 -0.72 8.98 36.13
CA LYS A 642 -1.19 7.76 36.80
C LYS A 642 -1.78 6.76 35.83
N THR A 643 -2.43 7.25 34.78
CA THR A 643 -3.24 6.42 33.86
C THR A 643 -2.66 6.31 32.43
N GLY A 644 -1.63 7.10 32.11
CA GLY A 644 -1.03 7.13 30.77
C GLY A 644 -1.87 7.96 29.78
N PRO A 645 -2.10 7.47 28.54
CA PRO A 645 -2.93 8.20 27.56
C PRO A 645 -4.29 8.53 28.12
N GLN A 646 -4.71 9.78 27.98
CA GLN A 646 -5.98 10.27 28.54
C GLN A 646 -6.93 10.78 27.46
N TYR A 647 -8.22 10.78 27.78
CA TYR A 647 -9.23 11.45 26.97
C TYR A 647 -9.05 12.96 27.05
N ILE A 648 -8.98 13.63 25.88
CA ILE A 648 -8.83 15.07 25.77
C ILE A 648 -10.19 15.68 25.49
N GLN A 649 -10.62 16.63 26.32
CA GLN A 649 -11.84 17.40 26.12
C GLN A 649 -11.75 18.29 24.88
N SER A 650 -12.89 18.64 24.29
CA SER A 650 -12.95 19.65 23.25
C SER A 650 -12.64 21.05 23.81
N GLY A 651 -11.94 21.86 23.05
CA GLY A 651 -11.59 23.22 23.43
C GLY A 651 -10.81 23.93 22.35
N THR A 652 -10.55 25.24 22.51
CA THR A 652 -9.60 25.94 21.65
C THR A 652 -8.19 25.42 21.93
N TYR A 653 -7.27 25.68 21.01
CA TYR A 653 -5.87 25.30 21.17
C TYR A 653 -5.31 25.83 22.50
N GLU A 654 -5.54 27.11 22.80
CA GLU A 654 -5.06 27.77 24.01
C GLU A 654 -5.63 27.13 25.28
N GLN A 655 -6.93 26.79 25.31
CA GLN A 655 -7.56 26.09 26.42
C GLN A 655 -6.94 24.72 26.66
N LEU A 656 -6.65 24.00 25.58
CA LEU A 656 -6.08 22.65 25.67
C LEU A 656 -4.64 22.67 26.16
N ILE A 657 -3.77 23.52 25.60
CA ILE A 657 -2.38 23.60 26.05
C ILE A 657 -2.28 24.04 27.50
N GLU A 658 -3.16 24.96 27.96
CA GLU A 658 -3.22 25.36 29.38
C GLU A 658 -3.65 24.20 30.27
N ALA A 659 -4.75 23.51 29.91
CA ALA A 659 -5.25 22.38 30.68
C ALA A 659 -4.26 21.20 30.78
N LEU A 660 -3.47 20.98 29.72
CA LEU A 660 -2.44 19.94 29.64
C LEU A 660 -1.11 20.37 30.27
N GLY A 661 -0.97 21.64 30.66
CA GLY A 661 0.25 22.21 31.20
C GLY A 661 1.38 22.36 30.18
N LEU A 662 1.03 22.52 28.91
CA LEU A 662 1.91 22.70 27.76
C LEU A 662 1.97 24.15 27.28
N ALA A 663 1.12 25.06 27.85
CA ALA A 663 1.19 26.48 27.56
C ALA A 663 2.51 27.09 28.10
N PRO A 664 3.02 28.17 27.49
CA PRO A 664 4.32 28.76 27.88
C PRO A 664 4.48 29.07 29.37
N LYS A 665 3.45 29.61 30.01
CA LYS A 665 3.46 29.89 31.45
C LYS A 665 3.50 28.60 32.29
N SER A 666 2.69 27.62 31.91
CA SER A 666 2.61 26.34 32.60
C SER A 666 3.91 25.53 32.42
N LEU A 667 4.53 25.56 31.22
CA LEU A 667 5.85 24.98 30.97
C LEU A 667 6.91 25.67 31.81
N ARG A 668 6.92 27.01 31.89
CA ARG A 668 7.84 27.76 32.75
C ARG A 668 7.76 27.29 34.20
N GLU A 669 6.58 27.20 34.79
CA GLU A 669 6.43 26.78 36.20
C GLU A 669 6.86 25.32 36.43
N ARG A 670 6.54 24.43 35.50
CA ARG A 670 6.98 23.03 35.56
C ARG A 670 8.50 22.90 35.46
N VAL A 671 9.12 23.60 34.54
CA VAL A 671 10.60 23.60 34.38
C VAL A 671 11.29 24.17 35.60
N LYS A 672 10.79 25.26 36.19
CA LYS A 672 11.32 25.80 37.43
C LYS A 672 11.24 24.79 38.58
N HIS A 673 10.12 24.16 38.76
CA HIS A 673 9.94 23.11 39.77
C HIS A 673 10.93 21.94 39.57
N ILE A 674 11.18 21.51 38.33
CA ILE A 674 12.17 20.47 38.00
C ILE A 674 13.58 20.93 38.38
N VAL A 675 13.97 22.14 38.00
CA VAL A 675 15.32 22.69 38.27
C VAL A 675 15.56 22.85 39.78
N GLU A 676 14.53 23.17 40.56
CA GLU A 676 14.58 23.26 42.03
C GLU A 676 14.58 21.88 42.73
N GLY A 677 14.66 20.79 42.00
CA GLY A 677 14.75 19.43 42.51
C GLY A 677 13.38 18.72 42.72
N GLY A 678 12.31 19.29 42.18
CA GLY A 678 11.02 18.66 42.15
C GLY A 678 10.93 17.56 41.10
N VAL A 679 9.98 16.66 41.26
CA VAL A 679 9.63 15.65 40.23
C VAL A 679 8.40 16.11 39.46
N CYS A 680 8.50 16.14 38.16
CA CYS A 680 7.40 16.52 37.27
C CYS A 680 6.27 15.50 37.29
#